data_717818f4e013d99aac1c8d574bd7cb82
#
_entry.id   717818f4e013d99aac1c8d574bd7cb82
#
_cell.length_a   1.000
_cell.length_b   1.000
_cell.length_c   1.000
_cell.angle_alpha   90.00
_cell.angle_beta   90.00
_cell.angle_gamma   90.00
#
_symmetry.space_group_name_H-M   'P 1'
#
loop_
_entity.id
_entity.type
_entity.pdbx_description
1 polymer ?
#
loop_
_entity_poly.entity_id
_entity_poly.type
_entity_poly.pdbx_seq_one_letter_code
_entity_poly.pdbx_strand_id
1 'polypeptide(L)'
;MTHQQRSLFCLLPVLSLSVLLTGCLSAPSRSTLSTNAFDFGKVAAPQTSTRDAVTITNTGKSTTYISATVSGDPSIKLDPGLSCGTSLLPGGSCSMVVSFTPTTPGSISGSLAIKFSGGITSQHTVSLKGTGVRLSGGQALVTTTANPLVALYSYQPTVQGMVHVEFGTGTNYGTVTSSVATPSSGGPVQIFVAGMKQNTTYHMRAVVTEKDGIVVDDTDHTFTTGSFPSDILPKLSATTVAGETPQPGIELADATSTISNIKFLEAYATDLQGNIIWGYNFPDRPSRYTIIQPIKLLPNGNFIVVISYPSQFKIPGQGETLTPTDESVDLIREIDLAGDPVAQITLDSLNAKLAAAGHSNIKLADLHHDVAVLPNGHLIVMGSMLKAYGNLPGYPGTTNVLGDVLVDLDQNFNVSWVWSEFDHLDVNRHPIIFPKRASIQNASWVSREWSKLEHWLRKVFHHHEGNRYPKAFPGFENAFPDWTHSNAVLYSPSDGDLLISVRHQNWIVKIDYEDGKGSGKVLWRLGNDGDFKLAGGTAPEDWFYGQHEPSLVGSPTRGKFSLTLMDNGYGRITANGKQCTSSGPACYTTVPVMAIDEAAKTATITYQQKIPASKFNIWGGNAEVLANGDLEYDLCAQGKGSEVDEIKMTNPAQPVWTLKESPANLYRAHRIPSLYPGVQW
;
A
#
# COMPACT_ATOMS: atom_id res chain seq x y z
N MET A 1 -45.39 -61.71 -36.38
CA MET A 1 -45.96 -62.75 -35.49
C MET A 1 -46.19 -62.06 -34.16
N THR A 2 -47.46 -61.87 -33.95
CA THR A 2 -48.34 -62.05 -32.76
C THR A 2 -47.99 -61.15 -31.55
N HIS A 3 -48.83 -60.13 -31.30
CA HIS A 3 -49.99 -60.06 -30.41
C HIS A 3 -49.62 -60.16 -28.94
N GLN A 4 -50.03 -59.31 -27.97
CA GLN A 4 -51.42 -58.84 -27.76
C GLN A 4 -51.42 -57.67 -26.72
N GLN A 5 -52.37 -56.81 -26.91
CA GLN A 5 -52.94 -55.85 -25.96
C GLN A 5 -53.40 -56.51 -24.66
N ARG A 6 -53.40 -55.74 -23.57
CA ARG A 6 -54.64 -55.55 -22.76
C ARG A 6 -54.51 -54.37 -21.80
N SER A 7 -55.61 -53.69 -21.71
CA SER A 7 -56.02 -52.43 -21.08
C SER A 7 -56.27 -52.54 -19.59
N LEU A 8 -56.37 -51.34 -19.01
CA LEU A 8 -57.18 -50.86 -17.89
C LEU A 8 -56.74 -51.25 -16.46
N PHE A 9 -56.47 -50.26 -15.59
CA PHE A 9 -57.45 -49.63 -14.71
C PHE A 9 -56.79 -48.40 -13.95
N CYS A 10 -57.57 -47.33 -13.88
CA CYS A 10 -57.33 -46.18 -13.03
C CYS A 10 -57.32 -46.52 -11.56
N LEU A 11 -56.37 -46.02 -10.81
CA LEU A 11 -56.53 -45.70 -9.39
C LEU A 11 -55.61 -44.55 -9.07
N LEU A 12 -56.20 -43.40 -8.81
CA LEU A 12 -55.56 -42.22 -8.18
C LEU A 12 -55.21 -42.56 -6.75
N PRO A 13 -54.02 -42.22 -6.28
CA PRO A 13 -53.83 -41.84 -4.91
C PRO A 13 -53.51 -40.34 -4.77
N VAL A 14 -54.18 -39.71 -3.84
CA VAL A 14 -53.99 -38.39 -3.33
C VAL A 14 -52.51 -38.20 -2.94
N LEU A 15 -51.80 -37.32 -3.66
CA LEU A 15 -50.43 -36.90 -3.29
C LEU A 15 -50.55 -35.74 -2.31
N SER A 16 -50.31 -36.03 -1.05
CA SER A 16 -50.06 -35.00 -0.02
C SER A 16 -48.79 -34.25 -0.38
N LEU A 17 -48.96 -32.97 -0.71
CA LEU A 17 -47.88 -32.00 -0.95
C LEU A 17 -47.16 -31.68 0.35
N SER A 18 -46.13 -32.44 0.70
CA SER A 18 -45.18 -32.09 1.75
C SER A 18 -44.30 -31.00 1.21
N VAL A 19 -44.57 -29.75 1.61
CA VAL A 19 -43.65 -28.63 1.40
C VAL A 19 -42.42 -28.91 2.25
N LEU A 20 -41.39 -29.44 1.65
CA LEU A 20 -40.03 -29.44 2.20
C LEU A 20 -39.53 -28.00 2.19
N LEU A 21 -39.67 -27.31 3.34
CA LEU A 21 -38.85 -26.15 3.65
C LEU A 21 -37.40 -26.63 3.71
N THR A 22 -36.69 -26.57 2.59
CA THR A 22 -35.23 -26.56 2.60
C THR A 22 -34.82 -25.23 3.14
N GLY A 23 -34.73 -25.13 4.48
CA GLY A 23 -33.97 -24.07 5.13
C GLY A 23 -32.56 -24.13 4.54
N CYS A 24 -32.09 -23.02 3.98
CA CYS A 24 -30.66 -22.82 3.69
C CYS A 24 -29.90 -22.96 5.01
N LEU A 25 -29.47 -24.19 5.31
CA LEU A 25 -28.44 -24.42 6.31
C LEU A 25 -27.16 -23.81 5.73
N SER A 26 -26.81 -22.62 6.17
CA SER A 26 -25.50 -22.07 5.92
C SER A 26 -24.46 -23.09 6.37
N ALA A 27 -23.53 -23.43 5.51
CA ALA A 27 -22.45 -24.35 5.87
C ALA A 27 -21.75 -23.81 7.12
N PRO A 28 -21.39 -24.69 8.06
CA PRO A 28 -20.78 -24.25 9.32
C PRO A 28 -19.50 -23.47 9.06
N SER A 29 -19.29 -22.39 9.82
CA SER A 29 -18.02 -21.66 9.81
C SER A 29 -16.90 -22.62 10.26
N ARG A 30 -15.82 -22.66 9.48
CA ARG A 30 -14.59 -23.36 9.85
C ARG A 30 -13.49 -22.33 9.94
N SER A 31 -12.72 -22.36 11.03
CA SER A 31 -11.56 -21.50 11.18
C SER A 31 -10.31 -22.36 11.38
N THR A 32 -9.22 -21.95 10.75
CA THR A 32 -7.92 -22.60 10.88
C THR A 32 -6.94 -21.65 11.54
N LEU A 33 -5.97 -22.21 12.26
CA LEU A 33 -4.86 -21.45 12.85
C LEU A 33 -3.58 -21.79 12.08
N SER A 34 -2.70 -20.82 11.90
CA SER A 34 -1.38 -21.02 11.28
C SER A 34 -0.47 -21.88 12.13
N THR A 35 -0.65 -21.86 13.46
CA THR A 35 0.13 -22.66 14.42
C THR A 35 -0.67 -22.93 15.69
N ASN A 36 -0.27 -23.94 16.45
CA ASN A 36 -0.76 -24.24 17.81
C ASN A 36 0.27 -23.95 18.91
N ALA A 37 1.43 -23.40 18.55
CA ALA A 37 2.46 -23.00 19.50
C ALA A 37 3.28 -21.84 18.95
N PHE A 38 3.66 -20.90 19.81
CA PHE A 38 4.51 -19.77 19.46
C PHE A 38 5.61 -19.57 20.51
N ASP A 39 6.82 -19.30 20.04
CA ASP A 39 8.01 -19.08 20.87
C ASP A 39 8.58 -17.70 20.62
N PHE A 40 8.55 -16.83 21.63
CA PHE A 40 9.19 -15.50 21.59
C PHE A 40 10.72 -15.57 21.51
N GLY A 41 11.32 -16.73 21.76
CA GLY A 41 12.77 -16.86 21.88
C GLY A 41 13.32 -16.21 23.16
N LYS A 42 14.54 -15.68 23.08
CA LYS A 42 15.20 -14.95 24.19
C LYS A 42 14.87 -13.47 24.08
N VAL A 43 14.42 -12.88 25.17
CA VAL A 43 14.10 -11.44 25.28
C VAL A 43 14.84 -10.87 26.49
N ALA A 44 15.59 -9.78 26.28
CA ALA A 44 16.30 -9.10 27.35
C ALA A 44 15.33 -8.43 28.33
N ALA A 45 15.35 -8.80 29.59
CA ALA A 45 14.51 -8.19 30.62
C ALA A 45 15.01 -6.77 30.97
N PRO A 46 14.13 -5.74 31.10
CA PRO A 46 12.67 -5.79 31.03
C PRO A 46 12.07 -5.38 29.67
N GLN A 47 12.75 -5.65 28.58
CA GLN A 47 12.31 -5.25 27.25
C GLN A 47 11.08 -6.04 26.78
N THR A 48 10.32 -5.47 25.84
CA THR A 48 9.12 -6.08 25.28
C THR A 48 9.38 -6.58 23.86
N SER A 49 8.88 -7.77 23.54
CA SER A 49 8.76 -8.30 22.17
C SER A 49 7.28 -8.43 21.84
N THR A 50 6.80 -7.70 20.85
CA THR A 50 5.43 -7.79 20.34
C THR A 50 5.45 -8.54 19.02
N ARG A 51 4.56 -9.53 18.84
CA ARG A 51 4.58 -10.46 17.70
C ARG A 51 3.19 -10.86 17.22
N ASP A 52 3.06 -11.06 15.92
CA ASP A 52 1.96 -11.83 15.33
C ASP A 52 2.10 -13.31 15.73
N ALA A 53 1.45 -13.70 16.83
CA ALA A 53 1.65 -15.03 17.42
C ALA A 53 0.94 -16.14 16.63
N VAL A 54 -0.22 -15.85 16.03
CA VAL A 54 -0.99 -16.82 15.24
C VAL A 54 -1.93 -16.10 14.28
N THR A 55 -1.95 -16.53 13.03
CA THR A 55 -2.93 -16.08 12.04
C THR A 55 -4.14 -17.01 12.05
N ILE A 56 -5.33 -16.42 12.07
CA ILE A 56 -6.62 -17.10 11.98
C ILE A 56 -7.16 -16.90 10.57
N THR A 57 -7.63 -17.96 9.95
CA THR A 57 -8.31 -17.89 8.65
C THR A 57 -9.72 -18.52 8.74
N ASN A 58 -10.74 -17.77 8.33
CA ASN A 58 -12.10 -18.30 8.22
C ASN A 58 -12.27 -19.03 6.88
N THR A 59 -12.14 -20.34 6.89
CA THR A 59 -12.33 -21.20 5.71
C THR A 59 -13.79 -21.61 5.50
N GLY A 60 -14.71 -21.08 6.30
CA GLY A 60 -16.15 -21.33 6.22
C GLY A 60 -16.85 -20.47 5.16
N LYS A 61 -18.18 -20.59 5.10
CA LYS A 61 -19.04 -19.81 4.19
C LYS A 61 -19.92 -18.79 4.94
N SER A 62 -19.71 -18.62 6.23
CA SER A 62 -20.42 -17.66 7.10
C SER A 62 -19.42 -16.93 7.98
N THR A 63 -19.81 -15.73 8.43
CA THR A 63 -19.02 -14.95 9.38
C THR A 63 -18.73 -15.75 10.64
N THR A 64 -17.48 -15.74 11.10
CA THR A 64 -17.03 -16.29 12.36
C THR A 64 -16.84 -15.15 13.37
N TYR A 65 -17.37 -15.30 14.59
CA TYR A 65 -17.07 -14.37 15.67
C TYR A 65 -15.94 -14.92 16.52
N ILE A 66 -15.03 -14.02 16.92
CA ILE A 66 -13.78 -14.36 17.57
C ILE A 66 -13.74 -13.71 18.96
N SER A 67 -13.34 -14.48 19.96
CA SER A 67 -12.88 -13.94 21.23
C SER A 67 -11.62 -14.66 21.67
N ALA A 68 -10.66 -13.90 22.21
CA ALA A 68 -9.38 -14.44 22.62
C ALA A 68 -9.00 -13.99 24.02
N THR A 69 -8.32 -14.86 24.76
CA THR A 69 -7.81 -14.56 26.10
C THR A 69 -6.45 -15.22 26.30
N VAL A 70 -5.50 -14.47 26.89
CA VAL A 70 -4.23 -15.00 27.34
C VAL A 70 -4.33 -15.39 28.81
N SER A 71 -3.72 -16.51 29.16
CA SER A 71 -3.58 -17.00 30.54
C SER A 71 -2.16 -17.53 30.78
N GLY A 72 -1.77 -17.64 32.06
CA GLY A 72 -0.44 -18.04 32.47
C GLY A 72 0.35 -16.89 33.08
N ASP A 73 1.63 -16.75 32.72
CA ASP A 73 2.47 -15.71 33.29
C ASP A 73 2.04 -14.30 32.84
N PRO A 74 1.96 -13.32 33.76
CA PRO A 74 1.52 -11.96 33.45
C PRO A 74 2.50 -11.18 32.52
N SER A 75 3.69 -11.69 32.26
CA SER A 75 4.62 -11.16 31.28
C SER A 75 4.14 -11.33 29.83
N ILE A 76 3.13 -12.19 29.60
CA ILE A 76 2.55 -12.42 28.27
C ILE A 76 1.15 -11.80 28.23
N LYS A 77 0.91 -10.92 27.27
CA LYS A 77 -0.36 -10.20 27.13
C LYS A 77 -0.84 -10.20 25.70
N LEU A 78 -2.17 -10.29 25.50
CA LEU A 78 -2.82 -10.02 24.23
C LEU A 78 -2.88 -8.51 24.01
N ASP A 79 -2.55 -8.07 22.80
CA ASP A 79 -2.79 -6.70 22.38
C ASP A 79 -4.11 -6.63 21.58
N PRO A 80 -5.20 -6.14 22.18
CA PRO A 80 -6.49 -6.11 21.49
C PRO A 80 -6.56 -5.04 20.39
N GLY A 81 -5.71 -4.01 20.45
CA GLY A 81 -5.66 -2.92 19.45
C GLY A 81 -5.01 -3.35 18.14
N LEU A 82 -4.08 -4.30 18.24
CA LEU A 82 -3.34 -4.82 17.08
C LEU A 82 -3.86 -6.19 16.61
N SER A 83 -4.65 -6.88 17.45
CA SER A 83 -5.19 -8.21 17.14
C SER A 83 -6.44 -8.15 16.28
N CYS A 84 -6.88 -9.33 15.82
CA CYS A 84 -8.18 -9.53 15.17
C CYS A 84 -9.31 -8.78 15.89
N GLY A 85 -10.23 -8.23 15.11
CA GLY A 85 -11.51 -7.77 15.64
C GLY A 85 -12.39 -8.90 16.16
N THR A 86 -13.64 -8.57 16.48
CA THR A 86 -14.59 -9.55 17.07
C THR A 86 -15.23 -10.49 16.05
N SER A 87 -15.03 -10.26 14.74
CA SER A 87 -15.60 -11.10 13.68
C SER A 87 -14.65 -11.17 12.48
N LEU A 88 -14.75 -12.29 11.75
CA LEU A 88 -13.98 -12.57 10.55
C LEU A 88 -14.90 -13.17 9.49
N LEU A 89 -14.92 -12.55 8.33
CA LEU A 89 -15.80 -12.91 7.23
C LEU A 89 -15.30 -14.17 6.49
N PRO A 90 -16.12 -14.83 5.65
CA PRO A 90 -15.68 -15.99 4.87
C PRO A 90 -14.44 -15.68 4.02
N GLY A 91 -13.40 -16.50 4.11
CA GLY A 91 -12.12 -16.31 3.41
C GLY A 91 -11.15 -15.31 4.07
N GLY A 92 -11.62 -14.52 5.01
CA GLY A 92 -10.79 -13.54 5.71
C GLY A 92 -9.75 -14.18 6.63
N SER A 93 -8.63 -13.47 6.82
CA SER A 93 -7.56 -13.81 7.76
C SER A 93 -7.20 -12.62 8.64
N CYS A 94 -6.76 -12.88 9.85
CA CYS A 94 -6.25 -11.87 10.77
C CYS A 94 -5.33 -12.51 11.82
N SER A 95 -4.45 -11.71 12.43
CA SER A 95 -3.50 -12.19 13.42
C SER A 95 -3.89 -11.84 14.85
N MET A 96 -3.53 -12.69 15.79
CA MET A 96 -3.51 -12.40 17.23
C MET A 96 -2.14 -11.89 17.60
N VAL A 97 -2.05 -10.64 17.98
CA VAL A 97 -0.82 -9.98 18.40
C VAL A 97 -0.65 -10.16 19.91
N VAL A 98 0.50 -10.69 20.30
CA VAL A 98 0.84 -10.97 21.70
C VAL A 98 2.16 -10.30 22.05
N SER A 99 2.24 -9.66 23.20
CA SER A 99 3.46 -9.08 23.76
C SER A 99 4.03 -9.95 24.87
N PHE A 100 5.35 -10.02 24.95
CA PHE A 100 6.11 -10.71 25.99
C PHE A 100 7.11 -9.75 26.62
N THR A 101 6.94 -9.44 27.91
CA THR A 101 7.78 -8.52 28.68
C THR A 101 8.31 -9.24 29.91
N PRO A 102 9.42 -10.02 29.81
CA PRO A 102 9.98 -10.72 30.96
C PRO A 102 10.53 -9.74 32.00
N THR A 103 10.20 -9.93 33.27
CA THR A 103 10.73 -9.16 34.39
C THR A 103 11.86 -9.91 35.11
N THR A 104 11.94 -11.23 34.92
CA THR A 104 12.93 -12.10 35.51
C THR A 104 13.57 -13.01 34.47
N PRO A 105 14.83 -13.47 34.70
CA PRO A 105 15.44 -14.44 33.81
C PRO A 105 14.80 -15.81 33.99
N GLY A 106 14.79 -16.61 32.91
CA GLY A 106 14.27 -17.97 32.88
C GLY A 106 13.18 -18.21 31.88
N SER A 107 12.76 -19.46 31.76
CA SER A 107 11.68 -19.86 30.84
C SER A 107 10.31 -19.45 31.40
N ILE A 108 9.53 -18.84 30.58
CA ILE A 108 8.19 -18.30 30.87
C ILE A 108 7.20 -18.89 29.88
N SER A 109 6.02 -19.26 30.33
CA SER A 109 5.00 -19.88 29.50
C SER A 109 3.61 -19.36 29.79
N GLY A 110 2.75 -19.40 28.78
CA GLY A 110 1.34 -19.04 28.83
C GLY A 110 0.55 -19.76 27.75
N SER A 111 -0.70 -19.41 27.61
CA SER A 111 -1.55 -19.93 26.55
C SER A 111 -2.52 -18.86 26.06
N LEU A 112 -2.76 -18.85 24.75
CA LEU A 112 -3.76 -18.04 24.10
C LEU A 112 -4.93 -18.94 23.72
N ALA A 113 -6.08 -18.74 24.39
CA ALA A 113 -7.32 -19.43 24.09
C ALA A 113 -8.14 -18.59 23.12
N ILE A 114 -8.51 -19.18 21.98
CA ILE A 114 -9.28 -18.53 20.91
C ILE A 114 -10.60 -19.28 20.78
N LYS A 115 -11.71 -18.59 20.94
CA LYS A 115 -13.06 -19.13 20.76
C LYS A 115 -13.69 -18.60 19.48
N PHE A 116 -14.26 -19.50 18.71
CA PHE A 116 -15.03 -19.20 17.52
C PHE A 116 -16.52 -19.46 17.77
N SER A 117 -17.39 -18.59 17.25
CA SER A 117 -18.84 -18.72 17.27
C SER A 117 -19.45 -18.14 15.99
N GLY A 118 -20.78 -18.31 15.78
CA GLY A 118 -21.46 -17.92 14.54
C GLY A 118 -21.72 -19.09 13.57
N GLY A 119 -21.51 -20.32 14.06
CA GLY A 119 -21.73 -21.59 13.39
C GLY A 119 -21.45 -22.73 14.36
N ILE A 120 -20.50 -23.61 14.06
CA ILE A 120 -19.99 -24.57 15.04
C ILE A 120 -19.08 -23.81 16.00
N THR A 121 -19.48 -23.75 17.27
CA THR A 121 -18.64 -23.20 18.34
C THR A 121 -17.44 -24.12 18.55
N SER A 122 -16.24 -23.57 18.46
CA SER A 122 -15.00 -24.27 18.76
C SER A 122 -14.06 -23.42 19.59
N GLN A 123 -13.15 -24.07 20.30
CA GLN A 123 -12.08 -23.41 21.03
C GLN A 123 -10.75 -24.06 20.66
N HIS A 124 -9.76 -23.22 20.40
CA HIS A 124 -8.40 -23.63 20.10
C HIS A 124 -7.47 -22.98 21.13
N THR A 125 -6.35 -23.63 21.39
CA THR A 125 -5.34 -23.11 22.31
C THR A 125 -4.00 -23.07 21.59
N VAL A 126 -3.33 -21.93 21.64
CA VAL A 126 -1.94 -21.75 21.18
C VAL A 126 -1.05 -21.70 22.42
N SER A 127 -0.07 -22.58 22.49
CA SER A 127 0.93 -22.58 23.54
C SER A 127 1.90 -21.42 23.30
N LEU A 128 2.14 -20.60 24.32
CA LEU A 128 3.04 -19.46 24.27
C LEU A 128 4.24 -19.73 25.19
N LYS A 129 5.44 -19.47 24.72
CA LYS A 129 6.66 -19.55 25.53
C LYS A 129 7.69 -18.50 25.13
N GLY A 130 8.56 -18.15 26.06
CA GLY A 130 9.71 -17.28 25.84
C GLY A 130 10.72 -17.43 26.97
N THR A 131 11.90 -16.87 26.81
CA THR A 131 12.96 -16.90 27.83
C THR A 131 13.41 -15.49 28.14
N GLY A 132 13.19 -15.05 29.38
CA GLY A 132 13.77 -13.80 29.88
C GLY A 132 15.28 -13.95 30.08
N VAL A 133 16.06 -12.96 29.64
CA VAL A 133 17.51 -12.88 29.82
C VAL A 133 17.86 -11.59 30.52
N ARG A 134 18.59 -11.66 31.64
CA ARG A 134 19.12 -10.45 32.28
C ARG A 134 20.52 -10.18 31.73
N LEU A 135 20.76 -9.00 31.23
CA LEU A 135 22.06 -8.53 30.77
C LEU A 135 22.76 -7.74 31.88
N SER A 136 24.05 -7.96 32.07
CA SER A 136 24.94 -7.15 32.90
C SER A 136 25.58 -6.03 32.06
N GLY A 137 26.14 -5.02 32.68
CA GLY A 137 26.83 -3.93 31.99
C GLY A 137 27.93 -4.44 31.05
N GLY A 138 27.96 -3.95 29.82
CA GLY A 138 28.84 -4.39 28.75
C GLY A 138 28.44 -5.70 28.06
N GLN A 139 27.28 -6.27 28.36
CA GLN A 139 26.77 -7.48 27.67
C GLN A 139 25.78 -7.18 26.60
N ALA A 140 25.88 -7.93 25.51
CA ALA A 140 24.91 -7.91 24.42
C ALA A 140 24.22 -9.29 24.23
N LEU A 141 23.05 -9.23 23.62
CA LEU A 141 22.29 -10.38 23.17
C LEU A 141 21.79 -10.10 21.74
N VAL A 142 22.28 -10.84 20.77
CA VAL A 142 21.83 -10.75 19.38
C VAL A 142 20.87 -11.89 19.09
N THR A 143 19.67 -11.58 18.65
CA THR A 143 18.62 -12.58 18.37
C THR A 143 17.99 -12.36 16.98
N THR A 144 17.37 -13.43 16.48
CA THR A 144 16.52 -13.36 15.26
C THR A 144 15.24 -12.60 15.54
N THR A 145 14.65 -12.05 14.47
CA THR A 145 13.32 -11.41 14.47
C THR A 145 12.34 -12.20 13.60
N ALA A 146 11.15 -11.69 13.37
CA ALA A 146 10.21 -12.24 12.39
C ALA A 146 10.74 -12.06 10.95
N ASN A 147 11.51 -11.00 10.70
CA ASN A 147 12.16 -10.75 9.42
C ASN A 147 13.49 -11.52 9.35
N PRO A 148 13.68 -12.40 8.36
CA PRO A 148 14.91 -13.21 8.28
C PRO A 148 16.18 -12.38 8.04
N LEU A 149 16.05 -11.11 7.61
CA LEU A 149 17.17 -10.22 7.30
C LEU A 149 17.43 -9.19 8.41
N VAL A 150 16.75 -9.30 9.56
CA VAL A 150 16.84 -8.32 10.64
C VAL A 150 17.23 -9.03 11.94
N ALA A 151 18.31 -8.57 12.57
CA ALA A 151 18.69 -8.96 13.93
C ALA A 151 18.12 -7.98 14.95
N LEU A 152 17.81 -8.45 16.15
CA LEU A 152 17.58 -7.60 17.32
C LEU A 152 18.83 -7.61 18.20
N TYR A 153 19.49 -6.48 18.28
CA TYR A 153 20.66 -6.26 19.14
C TYR A 153 20.21 -5.62 20.45
N SER A 154 20.24 -6.39 21.52
CA SER A 154 19.94 -5.91 22.89
C SER A 154 21.25 -5.75 23.63
N TYR A 155 21.56 -4.53 24.08
CA TYR A 155 22.81 -4.20 24.74
C TYR A 155 22.58 -3.51 26.09
N GLN A 156 23.27 -3.93 27.14
CA GLN A 156 23.26 -3.24 28.45
C GLN A 156 24.48 -2.31 28.53
N PRO A 157 24.31 -1.00 28.30
CA PRO A 157 25.43 -0.05 28.37
C PRO A 157 26.05 0.02 29.76
N THR A 158 27.36 0.29 29.82
CA THR A 158 28.09 0.61 31.07
C THR A 158 28.04 2.08 31.39
N VAL A 159 27.78 2.93 30.40
CA VAL A 159 27.77 4.40 30.49
C VAL A 159 26.50 4.95 29.81
N GLN A 160 26.14 6.19 30.13
CA GLN A 160 25.02 6.90 29.50
C GLN A 160 25.49 7.62 28.22
N GLY A 161 24.71 7.51 27.14
CA GLY A 161 25.05 8.15 25.88
C GLY A 161 24.07 7.84 24.76
N MET A 162 24.51 8.05 23.54
CA MET A 162 23.82 7.63 22.33
C MET A 162 24.45 6.33 21.84
N VAL A 163 23.64 5.32 21.58
CA VAL A 163 24.06 3.99 21.14
C VAL A 163 23.65 3.76 19.71
N HIS A 164 24.58 3.35 18.85
CA HIS A 164 24.29 2.78 17.54
C HIS A 164 25.01 1.43 17.40
N VAL A 165 24.63 0.68 16.36
CA VAL A 165 25.31 -0.57 16.01
C VAL A 165 26.06 -0.39 14.70
N GLU A 166 27.37 -0.69 14.73
CA GLU A 166 28.19 -0.87 13.54
C GLU A 166 28.07 -2.34 13.07
N PHE A 167 27.91 -2.56 11.76
CA PHE A 167 27.80 -3.92 11.22
C PHE A 167 28.35 -4.03 9.80
N GLY A 168 28.70 -5.26 9.39
CA GLY A 168 29.24 -5.56 8.08
C GLY A 168 29.64 -7.02 7.94
N THR A 169 30.12 -7.45 6.77
CA THR A 169 30.54 -8.83 6.51
C THR A 169 31.92 -9.17 7.10
N GLY A 170 32.53 -8.24 7.79
CA GLY A 170 33.81 -8.41 8.51
C GLY A 170 33.92 -7.40 9.64
N THR A 171 34.98 -7.51 10.45
CA THR A 171 35.19 -6.66 11.64
C THR A 171 35.58 -5.20 11.34
N ASN A 172 35.67 -4.82 10.08
CA ASN A 172 35.75 -3.41 9.65
C ASN A 172 34.37 -2.76 9.57
N TYR A 173 33.32 -3.54 9.74
CA TYR A 173 31.91 -3.17 9.72
C TYR A 173 31.50 -2.44 8.42
N GLY A 174 31.47 -1.12 8.40
CA GLY A 174 31.22 -0.30 7.20
C GLY A 174 29.80 0.26 7.08
N THR A 175 28.87 -0.24 7.88
CA THR A 175 27.46 0.22 7.90
C THR A 175 27.05 0.49 9.35
N VAL A 176 26.15 1.46 9.57
CA VAL A 176 25.69 1.86 10.90
C VAL A 176 24.17 1.96 10.96
N THR A 177 23.61 1.81 12.15
CA THR A 177 22.20 2.10 12.45
C THR A 177 22.02 3.55 12.90
N SER A 178 20.78 4.01 13.03
CA SER A 178 20.46 5.22 13.80
C SER A 178 20.91 5.08 15.26
N SER A 179 21.22 6.21 15.90
CA SER A 179 21.55 6.25 17.32
C SER A 179 20.32 6.34 18.20
N VAL A 180 20.30 5.59 19.30
CA VAL A 180 19.25 5.55 20.31
C VAL A 180 19.83 5.98 21.66
N ALA A 181 19.10 6.84 22.39
CA ALA A 181 19.54 7.25 23.73
C ALA A 181 19.44 6.08 24.73
N THR A 182 20.43 5.95 25.62
CA THR A 182 20.36 5.00 26.73
C THR A 182 19.21 5.39 27.67
N PRO A 183 18.45 4.39 28.22
CA PRO A 183 17.38 4.67 29.17
C PRO A 183 17.89 5.38 30.42
N SER A 184 17.26 6.47 30.87
CA SER A 184 17.65 7.22 32.06
C SER A 184 17.54 6.39 33.35
N SER A 185 16.67 5.38 33.37
CA SER A 185 16.51 4.42 34.48
C SER A 185 17.61 3.37 34.56
N GLY A 186 18.55 3.36 33.61
CA GLY A 186 19.41 2.20 33.35
C GLY A 186 18.60 1.04 32.73
N GLY A 187 19.26 0.13 32.09
CA GLY A 187 18.62 -0.99 31.40
C GLY A 187 19.16 -1.13 29.98
N PRO A 188 18.84 -2.27 29.32
CA PRO A 188 19.32 -2.50 27.97
C PRO A 188 18.63 -1.58 26.96
N VAL A 189 19.35 -1.20 25.91
CA VAL A 189 18.80 -0.66 24.67
C VAL A 189 18.52 -1.79 23.70
N GLN A 190 17.52 -1.62 22.85
CA GLN A 190 17.22 -2.52 21.73
C GLN A 190 17.36 -1.76 20.42
N ILE A 191 18.10 -2.35 19.48
CA ILE A 191 18.33 -1.76 18.15
C ILE A 191 18.10 -2.87 17.13
N PHE A 192 17.20 -2.68 16.20
CA PHE A 192 17.08 -3.55 15.04
C PHE A 192 18.24 -3.28 14.09
N VAL A 193 18.90 -4.34 13.63
CA VAL A 193 19.97 -4.28 12.63
C VAL A 193 19.41 -4.87 11.34
N ALA A 194 19.13 -4.00 10.38
CA ALA A 194 18.60 -4.31 9.05
C ALA A 194 19.56 -3.82 7.96
N GLY A 195 19.32 -4.17 6.71
CA GLY A 195 20.22 -3.83 5.60
C GLY A 195 21.21 -4.95 5.28
N MET A 196 20.88 -6.17 5.71
CA MET A 196 21.72 -7.35 5.56
C MET A 196 21.22 -8.26 4.43
N LYS A 197 22.15 -8.82 3.65
CA LYS A 197 21.86 -9.78 2.57
C LYS A 197 21.43 -11.14 3.12
N GLN A 198 20.67 -11.89 2.33
CA GLN A 198 20.21 -13.23 2.69
C GLN A 198 21.39 -14.21 2.86
N ASN A 199 21.24 -15.19 3.79
CA ASN A 199 22.18 -16.29 4.03
C ASN A 199 23.64 -15.83 4.20
N THR A 200 23.84 -14.67 4.87
CA THR A 200 25.15 -14.03 5.03
C THR A 200 25.46 -13.84 6.49
N THR A 201 26.69 -14.12 6.90
CA THR A 201 27.16 -13.84 8.26
C THR A 201 27.69 -12.42 8.35
N TYR A 202 27.20 -11.69 9.34
CA TYR A 202 27.60 -10.32 9.66
C TYR A 202 28.27 -10.28 11.02
N HIS A 203 29.27 -9.41 11.13
CA HIS A 203 29.87 -8.95 12.37
C HIS A 203 29.16 -7.67 12.80
N MET A 204 28.95 -7.46 14.09
CA MET A 204 28.30 -6.27 14.62
C MET A 204 28.73 -5.98 16.06
N ARG A 205 28.76 -4.69 16.42
CA ARG A 205 29.01 -4.24 17.79
C ARG A 205 28.21 -2.99 18.10
N ALA A 206 27.88 -2.79 19.38
CA ALA A 206 27.33 -1.53 19.83
C ALA A 206 28.45 -0.52 20.11
N VAL A 207 28.19 0.73 19.78
CA VAL A 207 29.06 1.87 20.05
C VAL A 207 28.27 2.89 20.85
N VAL A 208 28.74 3.24 22.04
CA VAL A 208 28.14 4.25 22.91
C VAL A 208 28.96 5.52 22.84
N THR A 209 28.35 6.63 22.45
CA THR A 209 28.97 7.96 22.49
C THR A 209 28.40 8.75 23.67
N GLU A 210 29.22 9.07 24.66
CA GLU A 210 28.87 9.90 25.82
C GLU A 210 28.70 11.38 25.42
N LYS A 211 28.10 12.17 26.29
CA LYS A 211 27.86 13.62 26.03
C LYS A 211 29.13 14.44 25.82
N ASP A 212 30.26 14.03 26.43
CA ASP A 212 31.57 14.65 26.27
C ASP A 212 32.36 14.11 25.07
N GLY A 213 31.75 13.19 24.29
CA GLY A 213 32.34 12.60 23.09
C GLY A 213 33.22 11.37 23.33
N ILE A 214 33.31 10.87 24.55
CA ILE A 214 33.96 9.61 24.84
C ILE A 214 33.17 8.47 24.17
N VAL A 215 33.90 7.55 23.53
CA VAL A 215 33.32 6.40 22.83
C VAL A 215 33.67 5.11 23.58
N VAL A 216 32.66 4.29 23.82
CA VAL A 216 32.79 2.97 24.45
C VAL A 216 32.23 1.92 23.52
N ASP A 217 33.07 1.01 23.06
CA ASP A 217 32.73 -0.06 22.13
C ASP A 217 32.35 -1.34 22.87
N ASP A 218 31.37 -2.06 22.38
CA ASP A 218 31.09 -3.46 22.73
C ASP A 218 32.06 -4.40 22.00
N THR A 219 32.11 -5.64 22.45
CA THR A 219 32.83 -6.71 21.74
C THR A 219 32.14 -7.08 20.44
N ASP A 220 32.90 -7.69 19.52
CA ASP A 220 32.31 -8.17 18.25
C ASP A 220 31.36 -9.35 18.49
N HIS A 221 30.20 -9.29 17.83
CA HIS A 221 29.20 -10.36 17.80
C HIS A 221 28.91 -10.74 16.36
N THR A 222 28.53 -11.98 16.13
CA THR A 222 28.15 -12.45 14.79
C THR A 222 26.68 -12.82 14.72
N PHE A 223 26.09 -12.54 13.57
CA PHE A 223 24.73 -12.94 13.25
C PHE A 223 24.67 -13.45 11.81
N THR A 224 24.00 -14.57 11.59
CA THR A 224 23.78 -15.11 10.24
C THR A 224 22.32 -14.92 9.87
N THR A 225 22.07 -14.19 8.80
CA THR A 225 20.73 -13.95 8.26
C THR A 225 20.13 -15.23 7.68
N GLY A 226 18.81 -15.32 7.73
CA GLY A 226 18.03 -16.31 6.99
C GLY A 226 17.74 -15.89 5.55
N SER A 227 16.66 -16.41 5.00
CA SER A 227 16.15 -16.05 3.67
C SER A 227 14.64 -16.02 3.66
N PHE A 228 14.08 -15.21 2.77
CA PHE A 228 12.67 -15.31 2.42
C PHE A 228 12.41 -16.60 1.63
N PRO A 229 11.15 -17.11 1.62
CA PRO A 229 10.76 -18.21 0.75
C PRO A 229 11.04 -17.89 -0.72
N SER A 230 11.66 -18.83 -1.45
CA SER A 230 12.09 -18.59 -2.83
C SER A 230 10.95 -18.34 -3.83
N ASP A 231 9.74 -18.77 -3.48
CA ASP A 231 8.54 -18.64 -4.32
C ASP A 231 7.90 -17.24 -4.27
N ILE A 232 8.35 -16.39 -3.34
CA ILE A 232 7.93 -14.97 -3.27
C ILE A 232 9.02 -14.00 -3.74
N LEU A 233 10.26 -14.45 -3.89
CA LEU A 233 11.37 -13.57 -4.22
C LEU A 233 11.27 -13.06 -5.67
N PRO A 234 11.40 -11.73 -5.91
CA PRO A 234 11.51 -11.19 -7.25
C PRO A 234 12.84 -11.59 -7.89
N LYS A 235 12.85 -11.63 -9.22
CA LYS A 235 14.09 -11.73 -10.00
C LYS A 235 14.56 -10.30 -10.28
N LEU A 236 15.65 -9.93 -9.64
CA LEU A 236 16.23 -8.61 -9.74
C LEU A 236 17.51 -8.64 -10.59
N SER A 237 17.74 -7.59 -11.36
CA SER A 237 18.97 -7.36 -12.11
C SER A 237 19.31 -5.88 -12.10
N ALA A 238 20.34 -5.50 -11.35
CA ALA A 238 20.86 -4.13 -11.33
C ALA A 238 22.08 -3.99 -12.21
N THR A 239 22.23 -2.84 -12.86
CA THR A 239 23.37 -2.52 -13.74
C THR A 239 23.76 -1.06 -13.57
N THR A 240 25.02 -0.82 -13.19
CA THR A 240 25.63 0.51 -13.25
C THR A 240 26.40 0.66 -14.57
N VAL A 241 26.21 1.78 -15.24
CA VAL A 241 26.93 2.07 -16.48
C VAL A 241 28.43 2.28 -16.19
N ALA A 242 29.29 1.73 -17.03
CA ALA A 242 30.72 1.81 -16.80
C ALA A 242 31.22 3.26 -16.77
N GLY A 243 31.89 3.64 -15.69
CA GLY A 243 32.37 4.99 -15.44
C GLY A 243 31.38 5.94 -14.77
N GLU A 244 30.14 5.50 -14.55
CA GLU A 244 29.13 6.27 -13.81
C GLU A 244 29.09 5.86 -12.33
N THR A 245 28.59 6.77 -11.50
CA THR A 245 28.39 6.54 -10.06
C THR A 245 26.96 6.95 -9.73
N PRO A 246 26.08 5.99 -9.40
CA PRO A 246 24.70 6.31 -9.00
C PRO A 246 24.67 7.04 -7.66
N GLN A 247 23.58 7.75 -7.40
CA GLN A 247 23.30 8.35 -6.10
C GLN A 247 23.41 7.26 -5.01
N PRO A 248 24.25 7.46 -3.98
CA PRO A 248 24.32 6.52 -2.85
C PRO A 248 22.98 6.36 -2.14
N GLY A 249 22.71 5.15 -1.64
CA GLY A 249 21.48 4.81 -0.94
C GLY A 249 21.01 3.39 -1.27
N ILE A 250 19.74 3.16 -1.06
CA ILE A 250 19.05 1.90 -1.30
C ILE A 250 17.73 2.17 -2.02
N GLU A 251 17.22 1.19 -2.77
CA GLU A 251 15.89 1.26 -3.36
C GLU A 251 14.86 0.67 -2.41
N LEU A 252 13.89 1.48 -1.97
CA LEU A 252 12.71 1.02 -1.25
C LEU A 252 11.54 0.97 -2.22
N ALA A 253 10.96 -0.22 -2.39
CA ALA A 253 9.92 -0.45 -3.37
C ALA A 253 8.69 -1.13 -2.76
N ASP A 254 7.51 -0.77 -3.26
CA ASP A 254 6.28 -1.52 -3.11
C ASP A 254 5.93 -2.24 -4.42
N ALA A 255 5.56 -3.51 -4.29
CA ALA A 255 5.27 -4.36 -5.43
C ALA A 255 3.78 -4.67 -5.52
N THR A 256 3.30 -4.78 -6.76
CA THR A 256 1.94 -5.19 -7.07
C THR A 256 1.96 -6.19 -8.23
N SER A 257 0.82 -6.80 -8.53
CA SER A 257 0.74 -7.70 -9.68
C SER A 257 -0.61 -7.63 -10.37
N THR A 258 -0.58 -7.50 -11.69
CA THR A 258 -1.74 -7.67 -12.56
C THR A 258 -1.98 -9.14 -12.93
N ILE A 259 -1.08 -10.04 -12.55
CA ILE A 259 -1.16 -11.48 -12.85
C ILE A 259 -1.80 -12.19 -11.66
N SER A 260 -2.94 -12.85 -11.91
CA SER A 260 -3.61 -13.66 -10.90
C SER A 260 -2.74 -14.81 -10.40
N ASN A 261 -2.78 -15.06 -9.09
CA ASN A 261 -2.16 -16.22 -8.43
C ASN A 261 -0.63 -16.29 -8.46
N ILE A 262 0.09 -15.19 -8.71
CA ILE A 262 1.52 -15.14 -8.38
C ILE A 262 1.70 -14.74 -6.92
N LYS A 263 2.70 -15.34 -6.30
CA LYS A 263 3.20 -14.91 -5.00
C LYS A 263 4.37 -13.97 -5.24
N PHE A 264 4.48 -12.94 -4.46
CA PHE A 264 5.57 -11.97 -4.54
C PHE A 264 5.82 -11.33 -3.18
N LEU A 265 7.00 -10.78 -2.99
CA LEU A 265 7.34 -9.96 -1.83
C LEU A 265 6.71 -8.57 -2.04
N GLU A 266 5.82 -8.15 -1.14
CA GLU A 266 4.94 -6.99 -1.35
C GLU A 266 5.67 -5.66 -1.18
N ALA A 267 6.63 -5.60 -0.27
CA ALA A 267 7.53 -4.46 -0.10
C ALA A 267 8.92 -4.95 0.21
N TYR A 268 9.93 -4.28 -0.34
CA TYR A 268 11.33 -4.65 -0.08
C TYR A 268 12.29 -3.48 -0.34
N ALA A 269 13.46 -3.60 0.26
CA ALA A 269 14.60 -2.74 -0.05
C ALA A 269 15.74 -3.54 -0.68
N THR A 270 16.44 -2.91 -1.65
CA THR A 270 17.63 -3.48 -2.28
C THR A 270 18.83 -2.56 -2.13
N ASP A 271 20.03 -3.14 -2.13
CA ASP A 271 21.23 -2.36 -2.43
C ASP A 271 21.30 -2.04 -3.93
N LEU A 272 22.23 -1.18 -4.32
CA LEU A 272 22.39 -0.78 -5.73
C LEU A 272 22.93 -1.91 -6.64
N GLN A 273 23.29 -3.05 -6.08
CA GLN A 273 23.64 -4.27 -6.81
C GLN A 273 22.42 -5.18 -7.02
N GLY A 274 21.24 -4.79 -6.52
CA GLY A 274 20.00 -5.55 -6.65
C GLY A 274 19.87 -6.69 -5.65
N ASN A 275 20.65 -6.71 -4.56
CA ASN A 275 20.44 -7.67 -3.48
C ASN A 275 19.32 -7.20 -2.55
N ILE A 276 18.37 -8.06 -2.24
CA ILE A 276 17.36 -7.78 -1.22
C ILE A 276 18.03 -7.73 0.13
N ILE A 277 17.87 -6.61 0.84
CA ILE A 277 18.47 -6.33 2.16
C ILE A 277 17.40 -6.10 3.24
N TRP A 278 16.15 -6.04 2.87
CA TRP A 278 14.98 -5.98 3.75
C TRP A 278 13.75 -6.38 2.95
N GLY A 279 12.69 -6.84 3.61
CA GLY A 279 11.42 -7.11 2.94
C GLY A 279 10.28 -7.30 3.93
N TYR A 280 9.07 -7.09 3.45
CA TYR A 280 7.85 -7.24 4.22
C TYR A 280 6.73 -7.82 3.36
N ASN A 281 6.01 -8.76 3.92
CA ASN A 281 4.72 -9.22 3.42
C ASN A 281 3.68 -9.07 4.52
N PHE A 282 2.51 -8.62 4.16
CA PHE A 282 1.40 -8.58 5.09
C PHE A 282 1.00 -10.00 5.49
N PRO A 283 1.10 -10.37 6.79
CA PRO A 283 0.92 -11.75 7.23
C PRO A 283 -0.54 -12.23 7.15
N ASP A 284 -1.50 -11.31 7.25
CA ASP A 284 -2.92 -11.58 7.37
C ASP A 284 -3.65 -11.63 6.02
N ARG A 285 -2.99 -12.16 5.00
CA ARG A 285 -3.57 -12.25 3.65
C ARG A 285 -4.88 -13.02 3.66
N PRO A 286 -6.01 -12.41 3.25
CA PRO A 286 -7.07 -13.17 2.64
C PRO A 286 -6.50 -13.82 1.35
N SER A 287 -7.00 -14.95 0.93
CA SER A 287 -6.44 -15.83 -0.10
C SER A 287 -6.20 -15.21 -1.49
N ARG A 288 -6.41 -13.89 -1.67
CA ARG A 288 -6.31 -13.16 -2.94
C ARG A 288 -5.90 -11.72 -2.69
N TYR A 289 -4.82 -11.26 -3.30
CA TYR A 289 -4.44 -9.85 -3.56
C TYR A 289 -4.53 -8.85 -2.39
N THR A 290 -3.59 -8.84 -1.49
CA THR A 290 -3.25 -7.64 -0.74
C THR A 290 -2.26 -6.81 -1.54
N ILE A 291 -2.43 -5.50 -1.51
CA ILE A 291 -1.49 -4.53 -2.09
C ILE A 291 -1.02 -3.65 -0.95
N ILE A 292 0.29 -3.51 -0.81
CA ILE A 292 0.90 -2.45 0.00
C ILE A 292 1.10 -1.27 -0.96
N GLN A 293 0.40 -0.16 -0.70
CA GLN A 293 0.51 1.08 -1.49
C GLN A 293 0.17 2.28 -0.60
N PRO A 294 1.17 3.04 -0.16
CA PRO A 294 2.63 2.85 -0.26
C PRO A 294 3.23 2.17 0.97
N ILE A 295 4.56 1.96 0.92
CA ILE A 295 5.42 1.86 2.11
C ILE A 295 6.26 3.12 2.24
N LYS A 296 6.28 3.76 3.41
CA LYS A 296 7.11 4.96 3.67
C LYS A 296 7.83 4.87 5.00
N LEU A 297 9.10 5.27 5.01
CA LEU A 297 9.91 5.36 6.22
C LEU A 297 9.46 6.56 7.06
N LEU A 298 9.19 6.33 8.34
CA LEU A 298 8.83 7.35 9.32
C LEU A 298 10.06 7.94 10.02
N PRO A 299 9.97 9.16 10.55
CA PRO A 299 11.07 9.79 11.30
C PRO A 299 11.53 9.00 12.53
N ASN A 300 10.70 8.14 13.09
CA ASN A 300 11.03 7.27 14.23
C ASN A 300 11.73 5.96 13.82
N GLY A 301 11.96 5.72 12.51
CA GLY A 301 12.61 4.53 11.99
C GLY A 301 11.67 3.35 11.70
N ASN A 302 10.39 3.49 11.98
CA ASN A 302 9.36 2.53 11.57
C ASN A 302 8.90 2.80 10.13
N PHE A 303 8.10 1.91 9.58
CA PHE A 303 7.42 2.15 8.30
C PHE A 303 5.92 2.32 8.51
N ILE A 304 5.33 3.22 7.74
CA ILE A 304 3.89 3.26 7.55
C ILE A 304 3.53 2.54 6.25
N VAL A 305 2.55 1.65 6.31
CA VAL A 305 2.03 0.91 5.16
C VAL A 305 0.53 1.11 5.06
N VAL A 306 0.06 1.42 3.87
CA VAL A 306 -1.36 1.35 3.53
C VAL A 306 -1.58 -0.01 2.88
N ILE A 307 -2.38 -0.83 3.53
CA ILE A 307 -2.73 -2.15 3.03
C ILE A 307 -4.14 -2.04 2.52
N SER A 308 -4.29 -2.10 1.22
CA SER A 308 -5.59 -2.22 0.60
C SER A 308 -5.71 -3.60 -0.03
N TYR A 309 -6.83 -4.22 0.23
CA TYR A 309 -7.29 -5.31 -0.57
C TYR A 309 -8.02 -4.67 -1.76
N PRO A 310 -7.56 -4.81 -3.00
CA PRO A 310 -8.33 -4.35 -4.15
C PRO A 310 -9.55 -5.25 -4.24
N SER A 311 -10.40 -5.10 -3.27
CA SER A 311 -11.66 -5.73 -3.21
C SER A 311 -12.44 -5.11 -4.33
N GLN A 312 -12.51 -5.78 -5.39
CA GLN A 312 -13.75 -6.04 -6.04
C GLN A 312 -14.68 -4.83 -6.23
N PHE A 313 -14.11 -3.60 -6.24
CA PHE A 313 -14.80 -2.51 -6.86
C PHE A 313 -14.78 -2.77 -8.37
N LYS A 314 -15.81 -3.39 -8.92
CA LYS A 314 -16.00 -3.41 -10.38
C LYS A 314 -16.75 -2.15 -10.75
N ILE A 315 -16.03 -1.20 -11.31
CA ILE A 315 -16.65 -0.05 -11.97
C ILE A 315 -17.24 -0.57 -13.28
N PRO A 316 -18.55 -0.42 -13.49
CA PRO A 316 -19.17 -0.81 -14.74
C PRO A 316 -18.47 -0.14 -15.92
N GLY A 317 -17.84 -0.95 -16.78
CA GLY A 317 -17.08 -0.49 -17.94
C GLY A 317 -15.57 -0.61 -17.85
N GLN A 318 -14.98 -0.90 -16.68
CA GLN A 318 -13.54 -1.09 -16.51
C GLN A 318 -13.12 -2.51 -16.11
N GLY A 319 -14.05 -3.41 -15.87
CA GLY A 319 -13.75 -4.77 -15.45
C GLY A 319 -13.48 -4.94 -13.94
N GLU A 320 -13.54 -3.87 -13.16
CA GLU A 320 -13.42 -3.86 -11.71
C GLU A 320 -14.78 -3.86 -11.01
N THR A 321 -14.94 -4.50 -9.86
CA THR A 321 -16.24 -4.63 -9.16
C THR A 321 -16.24 -3.80 -7.90
N LEU A 322 -17.22 -2.88 -7.75
CA LEU A 322 -17.53 -2.17 -6.52
C LEU A 322 -18.48 -3.00 -5.64
N THR A 323 -18.04 -4.08 -5.07
CA THR A 323 -18.70 -4.67 -3.91
C THR A 323 -17.65 -4.79 -2.83
N PRO A 324 -17.85 -4.17 -1.66
CA PRO A 324 -17.18 -4.67 -0.49
C PRO A 324 -17.59 -6.13 -0.41
N THR A 325 -16.69 -7.03 -0.81
CA THR A 325 -16.87 -8.39 -0.34
C THR A 325 -16.50 -8.36 1.12
N ASP A 326 -17.13 -9.22 1.84
CA ASP A 326 -16.88 -9.51 3.24
C ASP A 326 -15.41 -9.93 3.53
N GLU A 327 -14.51 -9.86 2.54
CA GLU A 327 -13.10 -10.26 2.61
C GLU A 327 -12.13 -9.06 2.53
N SER A 328 -12.60 -7.81 2.50
CA SER A 328 -11.73 -6.66 2.37
C SER A 328 -11.01 -6.32 3.68
N VAL A 329 -9.69 -6.27 3.62
CA VAL A 329 -8.85 -5.77 4.71
C VAL A 329 -8.21 -4.48 4.24
N ASP A 330 -8.85 -3.36 4.53
CA ASP A 330 -8.27 -2.05 4.31
C ASP A 330 -7.82 -1.49 5.66
N LEU A 331 -6.54 -1.22 5.78
CA LEU A 331 -5.97 -0.68 7.00
C LEU A 331 -4.69 0.13 6.75
N ILE A 332 -4.39 0.99 7.68
CA ILE A 332 -3.10 1.66 7.81
C ILE A 332 -2.39 1.03 8.99
N ARG A 333 -1.15 0.61 8.79
CA ARG A 333 -0.34 -0.03 9.84
C ARG A 333 1.03 0.61 9.92
N GLU A 334 1.47 0.93 11.11
CA GLU A 334 2.86 1.19 11.43
C GLU A 334 3.53 -0.13 11.81
N ILE A 335 4.65 -0.42 11.18
CA ILE A 335 5.48 -1.61 11.45
C ILE A 335 6.89 -1.18 11.81
N ASP A 336 7.55 -1.93 12.68
CA ASP A 336 8.97 -1.77 12.94
C ASP A 336 9.84 -2.42 11.84
N LEU A 337 11.16 -2.31 11.95
CA LEU A 337 12.10 -2.93 11.00
C LEU A 337 12.02 -4.46 10.96
N ALA A 338 11.52 -5.11 12.01
CA ALA A 338 11.27 -6.56 12.01
C ALA A 338 9.98 -6.93 11.26
N GLY A 339 9.14 -5.95 10.90
CA GLY A 339 7.83 -6.15 10.30
C GLY A 339 6.73 -6.42 11.33
N ASP A 340 7.04 -6.28 12.63
CA ASP A 340 6.05 -6.45 13.69
C ASP A 340 5.16 -5.19 13.79
N PRO A 341 3.84 -5.33 14.03
CA PRO A 341 2.92 -4.20 14.10
C PRO A 341 3.16 -3.36 15.36
N VAL A 342 3.23 -2.05 15.18
CA VAL A 342 3.39 -1.04 16.25
C VAL A 342 2.06 -0.34 16.53
N ALA A 343 1.35 0.07 15.49
CA ALA A 343 0.06 0.71 15.55
C ALA A 343 -0.75 0.43 14.28
N GLN A 344 -2.07 0.48 14.36
CA GLN A 344 -2.91 0.32 13.18
C GLN A 344 -4.30 0.94 13.35
N ILE A 345 -4.91 1.26 12.21
CA ILE A 345 -6.32 1.61 12.11
C ILE A 345 -6.94 0.91 10.90
N THR A 346 -8.06 0.23 11.11
CA THR A 346 -8.84 -0.37 10.03
C THR A 346 -9.79 0.65 9.41
N LEU A 347 -10.25 0.41 8.18
CA LEU A 347 -11.24 1.23 7.49
C LEU A 347 -12.51 1.41 8.32
N ASP A 348 -13.01 0.33 8.95
CA ASP A 348 -14.20 0.41 9.81
C ASP A 348 -13.98 1.31 11.03
N SER A 349 -12.82 1.18 11.67
CA SER A 349 -12.45 2.04 12.81
C SER A 349 -12.29 3.50 12.38
N LEU A 350 -11.72 3.75 11.20
CA LEU A 350 -11.58 5.10 10.64
C LEU A 350 -12.97 5.69 10.33
N ASN A 351 -13.86 4.93 9.70
CA ASN A 351 -15.24 5.37 9.45
C ASN A 351 -16.00 5.70 10.76
N ALA A 352 -15.80 4.91 11.81
CA ALA A 352 -16.36 5.20 13.14
C ALA A 352 -15.79 6.49 13.74
N LYS A 353 -14.48 6.73 13.62
CA LYS A 353 -13.83 7.97 14.08
C LYS A 353 -14.26 9.19 13.26
N LEU A 354 -14.43 9.08 11.94
CA LEU A 354 -15.00 10.13 11.08
C LEU A 354 -16.41 10.52 11.56
N ALA A 355 -17.27 9.55 11.80
CA ALA A 355 -18.61 9.82 12.31
C ALA A 355 -18.59 10.48 13.71
N ALA A 356 -17.73 10.03 14.61
CA ALA A 356 -17.56 10.60 15.96
C ALA A 356 -16.99 12.05 15.92
N ALA A 357 -16.15 12.36 14.92
CA ALA A 357 -15.62 13.71 14.67
C ALA A 357 -16.61 14.66 13.96
N GLY A 358 -17.85 14.22 13.69
CA GLY A 358 -18.90 15.03 13.08
C GLY A 358 -19.00 14.87 11.55
N HIS A 359 -18.21 14.01 10.94
CA HIS A 359 -18.20 13.73 9.49
C HIS A 359 -19.03 12.50 9.11
N SER A 360 -20.23 12.33 9.69
CA SER A 360 -21.10 11.17 9.45
C SER A 360 -21.60 11.04 8.00
N ASN A 361 -21.50 12.10 7.20
CA ASN A 361 -21.81 12.11 5.77
C ASN A 361 -20.65 11.54 4.92
N ILE A 362 -19.48 11.32 5.51
CA ILE A 362 -18.31 10.71 4.87
C ILE A 362 -18.21 9.26 5.31
N LYS A 363 -18.32 8.36 4.36
CA LYS A 363 -18.11 6.93 4.57
C LYS A 363 -17.16 6.43 3.51
N LEU A 364 -15.94 6.20 3.89
CA LEU A 364 -14.91 5.67 3.00
C LEU A 364 -15.25 4.22 2.63
N ALA A 365 -15.04 3.89 1.39
CA ALA A 365 -15.25 2.55 0.82
C ALA A 365 -13.96 1.74 0.79
N ASP A 366 -12.82 2.42 0.74
CA ASP A 366 -11.46 1.84 0.74
C ASP A 366 -10.43 2.85 1.25
N LEU A 367 -9.19 2.39 1.38
CA LEU A 367 -7.96 3.18 1.54
C LEU A 367 -7.04 2.83 0.39
N HIS A 368 -6.38 3.80 -0.23
CA HIS A 368 -5.63 3.53 -1.44
C HIS A 368 -4.48 4.50 -1.71
N HIS A 369 -3.60 4.09 -2.59
CA HIS A 369 -2.58 4.82 -3.35
C HIS A 369 -1.52 5.56 -2.55
N ASP A 370 -1.85 6.37 -1.53
CA ASP A 370 -0.83 7.21 -0.90
C ASP A 370 -1.14 7.60 0.55
N VAL A 371 -0.07 7.95 1.26
CA VAL A 371 -0.09 8.61 2.57
C VAL A 371 1.02 9.66 2.62
N ALA A 372 0.70 10.91 2.98
CA ALA A 372 1.73 11.89 3.28
C ALA A 372 2.05 11.89 4.78
N VAL A 373 3.34 11.83 5.10
CA VAL A 373 3.85 11.97 6.47
C VAL A 373 4.18 13.44 6.68
N LEU A 374 3.50 14.09 7.62
CA LEU A 374 3.69 15.51 7.90
C LEU A 374 4.79 15.76 8.94
N PRO A 375 5.40 16.96 8.96
CA PRO A 375 6.46 17.29 9.93
C PRO A 375 6.03 17.22 11.41
N ASN A 376 4.74 17.37 11.69
CA ASN A 376 4.16 17.22 13.03
C ASN A 376 3.88 15.77 13.43
N GLY A 377 4.19 14.81 12.56
CA GLY A 377 3.92 13.38 12.73
C GLY A 377 2.49 12.94 12.40
N HIS A 378 1.66 13.84 11.86
CA HIS A 378 0.35 13.47 11.33
C HIS A 378 0.49 12.76 9.98
N LEU A 379 -0.57 12.07 9.59
CA LEU A 379 -0.69 11.36 8.32
C LEU A 379 -1.88 11.90 7.53
N ILE A 380 -1.63 12.37 6.31
CA ILE A 380 -2.73 12.61 5.37
C ILE A 380 -2.95 11.30 4.60
N VAL A 381 -4.09 10.69 4.82
CA VAL A 381 -4.47 9.42 4.18
C VAL A 381 -5.53 9.64 3.12
N MET A 382 -5.56 8.78 2.13
CA MET A 382 -6.46 8.85 0.99
C MET A 382 -7.42 7.67 1.00
N GLY A 383 -8.71 7.93 0.75
CA GLY A 383 -9.73 6.89 0.57
C GLY A 383 -10.83 7.36 -0.35
N SER A 384 -11.53 6.43 -0.98
CA SER A 384 -12.64 6.74 -1.89
C SER A 384 -13.98 6.67 -1.18
N MET A 385 -14.94 7.44 -1.68
CA MET A 385 -16.35 7.31 -1.29
C MET A 385 -17.29 7.41 -2.48
N LEU A 386 -18.48 6.85 -2.35
CA LEU A 386 -19.57 6.97 -3.33
C LEU A 386 -20.54 8.08 -2.93
N LYS A 387 -20.88 8.95 -3.89
CA LYS A 387 -21.90 9.98 -3.72
C LYS A 387 -22.88 9.97 -4.90
N ALA A 388 -24.18 9.96 -4.61
CA ALA A 388 -25.22 9.94 -5.63
C ALA A 388 -25.54 11.35 -6.12
N TYR A 389 -25.62 11.52 -7.44
CA TYR A 389 -26.02 12.76 -8.11
C TYR A 389 -27.16 12.51 -9.09
N GLY A 390 -28.03 13.51 -9.22
CA GLY A 390 -29.12 13.47 -10.20
C GLY A 390 -28.74 14.15 -11.50
N ASN A 391 -29.03 13.50 -12.63
CA ASN A 391 -28.94 14.10 -13.97
C ASN A 391 -27.59 14.76 -14.32
N LEU A 392 -26.48 14.07 -14.06
CA LEU A 392 -25.18 14.52 -14.53
C LEU A 392 -25.12 14.59 -16.07
N PRO A 393 -24.34 15.50 -16.66
CA PRO A 393 -24.20 15.61 -18.11
C PRO A 393 -23.83 14.28 -18.77
N GLY A 394 -24.70 13.77 -19.66
CA GLY A 394 -24.55 12.47 -20.32
C GLY A 394 -25.03 11.26 -19.50
N TYR A 395 -25.50 11.46 -18.26
CA TYR A 395 -25.97 10.41 -17.36
C TYR A 395 -27.36 10.79 -16.78
N PRO A 396 -28.45 10.50 -17.47
CA PRO A 396 -29.81 10.81 -16.98
C PRO A 396 -30.18 9.91 -15.80
N GLY A 397 -30.91 10.46 -14.84
CA GLY A 397 -31.33 9.77 -13.63
C GLY A 397 -30.27 9.87 -12.52
N THR A 398 -30.37 8.99 -11.53
CA THR A 398 -29.40 8.94 -10.42
C THR A 398 -28.15 8.19 -10.83
N THR A 399 -26.99 8.78 -10.59
CA THR A 399 -25.67 8.22 -10.90
C THR A 399 -24.80 8.24 -9.64
N ASN A 400 -24.24 7.09 -9.28
CA ASN A 400 -23.25 7.01 -8.21
C ASN A 400 -21.86 7.35 -8.77
N VAL A 401 -21.22 8.33 -8.17
CA VAL A 401 -19.88 8.81 -8.52
C VAL A 401 -18.91 8.36 -7.46
N LEU A 402 -17.80 7.77 -7.88
CA LEU A 402 -16.66 7.48 -7.01
C LEU A 402 -15.70 8.67 -7.07
N GLY A 403 -15.33 9.20 -5.91
CA GLY A 403 -14.36 10.28 -5.76
C GLY A 403 -13.65 10.18 -4.43
N ASP A 404 -12.58 10.95 -4.25
CA ASP A 404 -11.63 10.74 -3.18
C ASP A 404 -11.79 11.74 -2.04
N VAL A 405 -11.32 11.31 -0.88
CA VAL A 405 -11.35 12.05 0.38
C VAL A 405 -9.97 11.97 1.02
N LEU A 406 -9.45 13.10 1.49
CA LEU A 406 -8.26 13.16 2.33
C LEU A 406 -8.69 13.26 3.79
N VAL A 407 -8.01 12.52 4.65
CA VAL A 407 -8.21 12.56 6.09
C VAL A 407 -6.87 12.80 6.78
N ASP A 408 -6.78 13.84 7.58
CA ASP A 408 -5.64 14.09 8.47
C ASP A 408 -5.84 13.32 9.77
N LEU A 409 -4.90 12.46 10.09
CA LEU A 409 -4.86 11.64 11.29
C LEU A 409 -3.68 12.04 12.18
N ASP A 410 -3.94 12.29 13.46
CA ASP A 410 -2.89 12.47 14.46
C ASP A 410 -2.13 11.15 14.72
N GLN A 411 -1.09 11.20 15.58
CA GLN A 411 -0.27 10.04 15.95
C GLN A 411 -1.05 8.91 16.65
N ASN A 412 -2.30 9.16 17.11
CA ASN A 412 -3.21 8.19 17.70
C ASN A 412 -4.34 7.80 16.72
N PHE A 413 -4.17 8.14 15.44
CA PHE A 413 -5.18 7.97 14.40
C PHE A 413 -6.52 8.66 14.72
N ASN A 414 -6.53 9.78 15.45
CA ASN A 414 -7.73 10.60 15.58
C ASN A 414 -7.83 11.55 14.39
N VAL A 415 -9.07 11.79 13.94
CA VAL A 415 -9.35 12.68 12.81
C VAL A 415 -9.14 14.13 13.24
N SER A 416 -8.23 14.83 12.55
CA SER A 416 -7.90 16.23 12.78
C SER A 416 -8.49 17.15 11.70
N TRP A 417 -8.56 16.66 10.45
CA TRP A 417 -9.10 17.43 9.32
C TRP A 417 -9.58 16.47 8.22
N VAL A 418 -10.55 16.92 7.42
CA VAL A 418 -11.14 16.14 6.35
C VAL A 418 -11.38 17.04 5.14
N TRP A 419 -11.05 16.54 3.95
CA TRP A 419 -11.29 17.23 2.68
C TRP A 419 -11.84 16.28 1.64
N SER A 420 -12.94 16.65 1.00
CA SER A 420 -13.60 15.83 -0.01
C SER A 420 -13.58 16.52 -1.37
N GLU A 421 -13.16 15.83 -2.40
CA GLU A 421 -13.21 16.34 -3.78
C GLU A 421 -14.61 16.72 -4.23
N PHE A 422 -15.63 16.05 -3.71
CA PHE A 422 -17.03 16.35 -4.01
C PHE A 422 -17.51 17.74 -3.55
N ASP A 423 -16.78 18.36 -2.63
CA ASP A 423 -17.14 19.67 -2.09
C ASP A 423 -16.29 20.80 -2.73
N HIS A 424 -15.25 20.44 -3.49
CA HIS A 424 -14.25 21.38 -4.00
C HIS A 424 -14.00 21.32 -5.52
N LEU A 425 -14.34 20.21 -6.17
CA LEU A 425 -14.17 20.04 -7.62
C LEU A 425 -15.54 19.94 -8.32
N ASP A 426 -15.59 20.31 -9.59
CA ASP A 426 -16.82 20.26 -10.39
C ASP A 426 -17.11 18.83 -10.87
N VAL A 427 -18.08 18.17 -10.24
CA VAL A 427 -18.52 16.81 -10.61
C VAL A 427 -19.03 16.70 -12.05
N ASN A 428 -19.41 17.81 -12.68
CA ASN A 428 -19.84 17.81 -14.09
C ASN A 428 -18.66 17.69 -15.06
N ARG A 429 -17.41 17.89 -14.59
CA ARG A 429 -16.22 17.64 -15.40
C ARG A 429 -16.03 16.14 -15.58
N HIS A 430 -16.29 15.68 -16.81
CA HIS A 430 -16.12 14.27 -17.14
C HIS A 430 -14.67 13.82 -17.06
N PRO A 431 -14.36 12.64 -16.49
CA PRO A 431 -12.99 12.08 -16.48
C PRO A 431 -12.48 11.93 -17.93
N ILE A 432 -11.30 12.49 -18.20
CA ILE A 432 -10.77 12.60 -19.57
C ILE A 432 -10.42 11.23 -20.17
N ILE A 433 -10.08 10.27 -19.31
CA ILE A 433 -9.66 8.91 -19.68
C ILE A 433 -10.82 8.07 -20.22
N PHE A 434 -12.06 8.42 -19.91
CA PHE A 434 -13.23 7.63 -20.28
C PHE A 434 -13.98 8.22 -21.47
N PRO A 435 -14.36 7.40 -22.46
CA PRO A 435 -15.17 7.90 -23.57
C PRO A 435 -16.53 8.39 -23.07
N LYS A 436 -16.91 9.60 -23.48
CA LYS A 436 -18.24 10.15 -23.17
C LYS A 436 -19.32 9.18 -23.63
N ARG A 437 -20.26 8.81 -22.77
CA ARG A 437 -21.43 7.98 -23.11
C ARG A 437 -22.40 8.64 -24.12
N ALA A 438 -22.13 9.87 -24.56
CA ALA A 438 -22.95 10.63 -25.50
C ALA A 438 -23.26 9.90 -26.82
N SER A 439 -22.49 8.86 -27.19
CA SER A 439 -22.77 8.06 -28.39
C SER A 439 -23.98 7.11 -28.25
N ILE A 440 -24.44 6.79 -27.03
CA ILE A 440 -25.57 5.87 -26.85
C ILE A 440 -26.92 6.58 -26.96
N GLN A 441 -27.00 7.86 -26.57
CA GLN A 441 -28.24 8.62 -26.69
C GLN A 441 -28.59 9.02 -28.15
N ASN A 442 -27.57 9.18 -29.00
CA ASN A 442 -27.76 9.45 -30.46
C ASN A 442 -27.62 8.18 -31.32
N ALA A 443 -27.46 7.00 -30.73
CA ALA A 443 -27.47 5.78 -31.49
C ALA A 443 -28.85 5.55 -32.12
N SER A 444 -28.87 5.29 -33.42
CA SER A 444 -30.10 4.95 -34.12
C SER A 444 -30.78 3.75 -33.45
N TRP A 445 -32.09 3.60 -33.53
CA TRP A 445 -32.81 2.49 -32.96
C TRP A 445 -32.23 1.14 -33.46
N VAL A 446 -31.70 1.11 -34.68
CA VAL A 446 -31.02 -0.06 -35.27
C VAL A 446 -29.76 -0.45 -34.48
N SER A 447 -28.91 0.49 -34.13
CA SER A 447 -27.70 0.19 -33.36
C SER A 447 -28.03 -0.18 -31.90
N ARG A 448 -29.13 0.30 -31.34
CA ARG A 448 -29.64 -0.15 -30.02
C ARG A 448 -30.17 -1.59 -30.06
N GLU A 449 -30.89 -1.96 -31.10
CA GLU A 449 -31.37 -3.33 -31.27
C GLU A 449 -30.24 -4.31 -31.62
N TRP A 450 -29.24 -3.89 -32.42
CA TRP A 450 -28.04 -4.67 -32.68
C TRP A 450 -27.22 -4.91 -31.40
N SER A 451 -27.07 -3.92 -30.54
CA SER A 451 -26.36 -4.09 -29.27
C SER A 451 -27.11 -5.04 -28.30
N LYS A 452 -28.44 -5.02 -28.30
CA LYS A 452 -29.26 -6.00 -27.57
C LYS A 452 -29.14 -7.43 -28.13
N LEU A 453 -29.15 -7.55 -29.45
CA LEU A 453 -28.98 -8.83 -30.15
C LEU A 453 -27.58 -9.41 -29.94
N GLU A 454 -26.55 -8.56 -30.02
CA GLU A 454 -25.17 -8.94 -29.76
C GLU A 454 -24.97 -9.36 -28.28
N HIS A 455 -25.59 -8.63 -27.36
CA HIS A 455 -25.60 -9.00 -25.94
C HIS A 455 -26.33 -10.34 -25.69
N TRP A 456 -27.46 -10.56 -26.37
CA TRP A 456 -28.19 -11.84 -26.31
C TRP A 456 -27.39 -12.98 -26.91
N LEU A 457 -26.79 -12.81 -28.10
CA LEU A 457 -25.94 -13.79 -28.76
C LEU A 457 -24.71 -14.16 -27.92
N ARG A 458 -24.04 -13.17 -27.30
CA ARG A 458 -22.93 -13.41 -26.37
C ARG A 458 -23.38 -14.20 -25.13
N LYS A 459 -24.59 -13.96 -24.65
CA LYS A 459 -25.16 -14.70 -23.51
C LYS A 459 -25.49 -16.15 -23.85
N VAL A 460 -25.86 -16.45 -25.10
CA VAL A 460 -26.26 -17.79 -25.56
C VAL A 460 -25.06 -18.64 -25.99
N PHE A 461 -24.03 -18.05 -26.59
CA PHE A 461 -22.93 -18.78 -27.24
C PHE A 461 -21.57 -18.74 -26.50
N HIS A 462 -21.41 -17.96 -25.44
CA HIS A 462 -20.15 -17.88 -24.69
C HIS A 462 -20.30 -18.36 -23.27
N HIS A 463 -20.17 -19.66 -23.07
CA HIS A 463 -20.31 -20.29 -21.75
C HIS A 463 -19.04 -20.27 -20.89
N HIS A 464 -17.90 -19.69 -21.31
CA HIS A 464 -16.65 -19.82 -20.59
C HIS A 464 -15.65 -18.64 -20.67
N GLU A 465 -16.07 -17.45 -21.04
CA GLU A 465 -15.23 -16.27 -20.75
C GLU A 465 -15.85 -15.51 -19.58
N GLY A 466 -15.08 -15.37 -18.48
CA GLY A 466 -15.51 -14.65 -17.30
C GLY A 466 -16.06 -13.26 -17.67
N ASN A 467 -17.15 -12.90 -17.01
CA ASN A 467 -17.94 -11.71 -17.30
C ASN A 467 -17.07 -10.47 -17.51
N ARG A 468 -16.83 -10.08 -18.75
CA ARG A 468 -16.19 -8.80 -19.08
C ARG A 468 -17.10 -7.59 -18.82
N TYR A 469 -18.35 -7.80 -18.48
CA TYR A 469 -19.28 -6.75 -18.05
C TYR A 469 -20.07 -7.28 -16.87
N PRO A 470 -19.87 -6.75 -15.66
CA PRO A 470 -20.68 -7.14 -14.53
C PRO A 470 -22.15 -6.79 -14.79
N LYS A 471 -23.06 -7.65 -14.31
CA LYS A 471 -24.47 -7.26 -14.16
C LYS A 471 -24.47 -5.99 -13.32
N ALA A 472 -25.19 -4.96 -13.77
CA ALA A 472 -25.44 -3.79 -12.95
C ALA A 472 -25.95 -4.28 -11.59
N PHE A 473 -25.30 -3.83 -10.50
CA PHE A 473 -25.81 -4.13 -9.17
C PHE A 473 -27.17 -3.44 -9.01
N PRO A 474 -28.14 -4.03 -8.33
CA PRO A 474 -29.35 -3.32 -7.94
C PRO A 474 -28.96 -2.03 -7.20
N GLY A 475 -29.34 -0.87 -7.72
CA GLY A 475 -28.94 0.44 -7.21
C GLY A 475 -27.68 1.06 -7.86
N PHE A 476 -26.97 0.34 -8.74
CA PHE A 476 -25.77 0.82 -9.45
C PHE A 476 -25.91 0.76 -10.97
N GLU A 477 -27.15 0.74 -11.48
CA GLU A 477 -27.42 0.63 -12.91
C GLU A 477 -26.86 1.80 -13.74
N ASN A 478 -26.56 2.94 -13.07
CA ASN A 478 -25.98 4.13 -13.65
C ASN A 478 -24.71 4.54 -12.88
N ALA A 479 -23.74 3.62 -12.71
CA ALA A 479 -22.47 4.00 -12.10
C ALA A 479 -21.69 4.96 -13.01
N PHE A 480 -21.30 6.10 -12.47
CA PHE A 480 -20.33 6.98 -13.09
C PHE A 480 -18.96 6.29 -13.02
N PRO A 481 -18.14 6.34 -14.08
CA PRO A 481 -16.77 5.89 -13.97
C PRO A 481 -16.06 6.62 -12.82
N ASP A 482 -15.06 5.99 -12.23
CA ASP A 482 -14.18 6.58 -11.24
C ASP A 482 -13.77 8.00 -11.69
N TRP A 483 -14.25 9.01 -10.95
CA TRP A 483 -14.27 10.38 -11.43
C TRP A 483 -12.91 11.08 -11.28
N THR A 484 -12.22 10.83 -10.21
CA THR A 484 -10.99 11.53 -9.83
C THR A 484 -9.77 10.60 -9.81
N HIS A 485 -9.87 9.46 -9.16
CA HIS A 485 -8.78 8.50 -9.02
C HIS A 485 -7.49 9.19 -8.59
N SER A 486 -7.57 9.92 -7.49
CA SER A 486 -6.40 10.56 -6.91
C SER A 486 -5.40 9.52 -6.46
N ASN A 487 -4.12 9.71 -6.77
CA ASN A 487 -3.13 8.67 -6.59
C ASN A 487 -1.85 9.12 -5.88
N ALA A 488 -1.78 10.37 -5.46
CA ALA A 488 -0.69 10.86 -4.63
C ALA A 488 -1.11 12.11 -3.86
N VAL A 489 -0.56 12.26 -2.67
CA VAL A 489 -0.66 13.45 -1.84
C VAL A 489 0.74 13.90 -1.40
N LEU A 490 1.08 15.15 -1.65
CA LEU A 490 2.37 15.75 -1.39
C LEU A 490 2.21 16.94 -0.46
N TYR A 491 2.99 16.98 0.61
CA TYR A 491 3.07 18.13 1.49
C TYR A 491 4.05 19.18 0.93
N SER A 492 3.65 20.43 0.94
CA SER A 492 4.45 21.57 0.52
C SER A 492 5.10 22.24 1.75
N PRO A 493 6.39 22.03 2.02
CA PRO A 493 7.02 22.54 3.24
C PRO A 493 7.24 24.05 3.24
N SER A 494 7.08 24.73 2.09
CA SER A 494 7.27 26.18 1.97
C SER A 494 6.09 27.00 2.45
N ASP A 495 4.90 26.40 2.54
CA ASP A 495 3.66 27.09 2.90
C ASP A 495 2.69 26.25 3.74
N GLY A 496 3.01 24.99 3.98
CA GLY A 496 2.18 24.09 4.78
C GLY A 496 0.95 23.55 4.04
N ASP A 497 0.91 23.71 2.72
CA ASP A 497 -0.22 23.28 1.88
C ASP A 497 -0.08 21.85 1.38
N LEU A 498 -1.15 21.31 0.78
CA LEU A 498 -1.16 19.99 0.14
C LEU A 498 -1.29 20.12 -1.38
N LEU A 499 -0.57 19.23 -2.08
CA LEU A 499 -0.75 19.01 -3.51
C LEU A 499 -1.27 17.59 -3.70
N ILE A 500 -2.34 17.40 -4.50
CA ILE A 500 -2.86 16.07 -4.84
C ILE A 500 -2.78 15.83 -6.34
N SER A 501 -2.44 14.62 -6.72
CA SER A 501 -2.47 14.17 -8.11
C SER A 501 -3.83 13.58 -8.43
N VAL A 502 -4.67 14.32 -9.15
CA VAL A 502 -6.03 13.90 -9.57
C VAL A 502 -5.92 13.30 -10.97
N ARG A 503 -5.63 11.99 -11.03
CA ARG A 503 -5.24 11.28 -12.24
C ARG A 503 -6.26 11.37 -13.38
N HIS A 504 -7.55 11.13 -13.09
CA HIS A 504 -8.58 11.09 -14.11
C HIS A 504 -9.04 12.49 -14.58
N GLN A 505 -8.59 13.53 -13.89
CA GLN A 505 -8.77 14.92 -14.31
C GLN A 505 -7.51 15.50 -14.98
N ASN A 506 -6.38 14.77 -14.98
CA ASN A 506 -5.08 15.22 -15.45
C ASN A 506 -4.65 16.54 -14.78
N TRP A 507 -4.82 16.61 -13.45
CA TRP A 507 -4.49 17.79 -12.66
C TRP A 507 -3.61 17.42 -11.46
N ILE A 508 -2.71 18.35 -11.14
CA ILE A 508 -2.21 18.52 -9.77
C ILE A 508 -3.02 19.68 -9.16
N VAL A 509 -3.64 19.45 -8.02
CA VAL A 509 -4.47 20.42 -7.32
C VAL A 509 -3.79 20.83 -6.03
N LYS A 510 -3.63 22.14 -5.79
CA LYS A 510 -3.14 22.66 -4.52
C LYS A 510 -4.29 23.07 -3.62
N ILE A 511 -4.21 22.64 -2.37
CA ILE A 511 -5.22 22.82 -1.33
C ILE A 511 -4.64 23.71 -0.25
N ASP A 512 -5.38 24.76 0.13
CA ASP A 512 -5.11 25.63 1.27
C ASP A 512 -5.27 24.84 2.57
N TYR A 513 -4.19 24.15 3.00
CA TYR A 513 -4.17 23.31 4.19
C TYR A 513 -3.50 24.01 5.38
N GLU A 514 -2.41 24.74 5.15
CA GLU A 514 -1.66 25.53 6.16
C GLU A 514 -1.44 24.78 7.47
N ASP A 515 -0.87 23.56 7.42
CA ASP A 515 -0.65 22.70 8.60
C ASP A 515 -1.94 22.41 9.39
N GLY A 516 -3.06 22.20 8.70
CA GLY A 516 -4.38 21.92 9.28
C GLY A 516 -5.19 23.15 9.67
N LYS A 517 -4.72 24.37 9.38
CA LYS A 517 -5.39 25.66 9.73
C LYS A 517 -6.02 26.33 8.52
N GLY A 518 -5.69 25.88 7.32
CA GLY A 518 -6.17 26.45 6.08
C GLY A 518 -7.67 26.23 5.86
N SER A 519 -8.21 26.92 4.87
CA SER A 519 -9.65 26.90 4.57
C SER A 519 -10.11 25.66 3.81
N GLY A 520 -9.21 24.82 3.32
CA GLY A 520 -9.49 23.70 2.42
C GLY A 520 -9.83 24.11 0.99
N LYS A 521 -9.75 25.40 0.63
CA LYS A 521 -10.03 25.85 -0.73
C LYS A 521 -9.00 25.33 -1.72
N VAL A 522 -9.43 25.03 -2.93
CA VAL A 522 -8.54 24.83 -4.06
C VAL A 522 -7.90 26.17 -4.42
N LEU A 523 -6.58 26.27 -4.26
CA LEU A 523 -5.80 27.46 -4.61
C LEU A 523 -5.55 27.53 -6.11
N TRP A 524 -5.30 26.39 -6.73
CA TRP A 524 -5.12 26.26 -8.17
C TRP A 524 -5.09 24.79 -8.65
N ARG A 525 -5.21 24.63 -9.97
CA ARG A 525 -5.11 23.38 -10.71
C ARG A 525 -4.04 23.51 -11.78
N LEU A 526 -3.05 22.64 -11.76
CA LEU A 526 -1.98 22.54 -12.75
C LEU A 526 -2.29 21.39 -13.70
N GLY A 527 -2.18 21.60 -15.00
CA GLY A 527 -2.42 20.62 -16.03
C GLY A 527 -3.29 21.16 -17.16
N ASN A 528 -3.67 20.29 -18.09
CA ASN A 528 -4.53 20.68 -19.20
C ASN A 528 -5.90 21.17 -18.69
N ASP A 529 -6.40 22.28 -19.24
CA ASP A 529 -7.62 22.98 -18.79
C ASP A 529 -7.58 23.43 -17.31
N GLY A 530 -6.40 23.54 -16.71
CA GLY A 530 -6.16 24.11 -15.38
C GLY A 530 -5.94 25.61 -15.41
N ASP A 531 -5.33 26.12 -14.34
CA ASP A 531 -5.16 27.57 -14.11
C ASP A 531 -3.83 28.13 -14.68
N PHE A 532 -2.95 27.27 -15.21
CA PHE A 532 -1.59 27.62 -15.65
C PHE A 532 -1.43 27.62 -17.16
N LYS A 533 -0.53 28.49 -17.63
CA LYS A 533 -0.04 28.45 -19.01
C LYS A 533 1.24 27.58 -19.08
N LEU A 534 1.29 26.69 -20.05
CA LEU A 534 2.48 25.90 -20.33
C LEU A 534 3.50 26.73 -21.09
N ALA A 535 4.75 26.68 -20.65
CA ALA A 535 5.92 27.23 -21.35
C ALA A 535 6.99 26.12 -21.52
N GLY A 536 7.84 26.26 -22.52
CA GLY A 536 8.86 25.24 -22.83
C GLY A 536 8.29 23.96 -23.46
N GLY A 537 7.02 23.97 -23.84
CA GLY A 537 6.30 22.88 -24.50
C GLY A 537 5.09 23.38 -25.28
N THR A 538 4.37 22.48 -25.92
CA THR A 538 3.19 22.76 -26.78
C THR A 538 1.92 22.21 -26.10
N ALA A 539 1.00 23.09 -25.68
CA ALA A 539 -0.29 22.66 -25.18
C ALA A 539 -1.22 22.24 -26.36
N PRO A 540 -2.11 21.24 -26.18
CA PRO A 540 -2.30 20.42 -24.99
C PRO A 540 -1.28 19.27 -24.84
N GLU A 541 -0.50 18.96 -25.87
CA GLU A 541 0.25 17.71 -26.03
C GLU A 541 1.31 17.49 -24.95
N ASP A 542 2.05 18.53 -24.56
CA ASP A 542 3.14 18.43 -23.60
C ASP A 542 2.69 18.65 -22.14
N TRP A 543 1.39 18.79 -21.88
CA TRP A 543 0.85 18.59 -20.54
C TRP A 543 0.94 17.10 -20.14
N PHE A 544 0.89 16.82 -18.85
CA PHE A 544 0.86 15.44 -18.35
C PHE A 544 -0.55 14.86 -18.38
N TYR A 545 -0.64 13.52 -18.53
CA TYR A 545 -1.90 12.79 -18.67
C TYR A 545 -1.84 11.46 -17.94
N GLY A 546 -2.87 11.16 -17.12
CA GLY A 546 -2.96 9.94 -16.34
C GLY A 546 -1.79 9.78 -15.36
N GLN A 547 -1.26 10.89 -14.89
CA GLN A 547 -0.01 11.02 -14.14
C GLN A 547 -0.06 10.31 -12.79
N HIS A 548 1.15 9.99 -12.28
CA HIS A 548 1.39 9.48 -10.93
C HIS A 548 2.46 10.32 -10.24
N GLU A 549 2.37 10.34 -8.94
CA GLU A 549 3.28 10.83 -7.93
C GLU A 549 4.14 12.05 -8.30
N PRO A 550 3.63 13.27 -8.08
CA PRO A 550 4.46 14.46 -8.15
C PRO A 550 5.47 14.50 -7.01
N SER A 551 6.70 14.89 -7.30
CA SER A 551 7.77 15.12 -6.33
C SER A 551 8.32 16.53 -6.46
N LEU A 552 8.62 17.17 -5.32
CA LEU A 552 9.29 18.48 -5.31
C LEU A 552 10.76 18.34 -5.68
N VAL A 553 11.26 19.27 -6.47
CA VAL A 553 12.65 19.31 -6.92
C VAL A 553 13.42 20.38 -6.17
N GLY A 554 14.49 19.99 -5.48
CA GLY A 554 15.35 20.91 -4.73
C GLY A 554 14.66 21.57 -3.54
N SER A 555 14.98 22.83 -3.28
CA SER A 555 14.43 23.59 -2.14
C SER A 555 13.30 24.50 -2.60
N PRO A 556 12.02 24.14 -2.39
CA PRO A 556 10.88 24.97 -2.77
C PRO A 556 10.83 26.26 -1.97
N THR A 557 10.38 27.33 -2.61
CA THR A 557 10.04 28.59 -1.94
C THR A 557 8.55 28.88 -2.14
N ARG A 558 7.95 29.64 -1.22
CA ARG A 558 6.53 29.99 -1.33
C ARG A 558 6.24 30.65 -2.68
N GLY A 559 5.32 30.08 -3.43
CA GLY A 559 4.90 30.60 -4.74
C GLY A 559 5.83 30.28 -5.91
N LYS A 560 7.03 29.73 -5.67
CA LYS A 560 7.99 29.30 -6.72
C LYS A 560 8.69 28.03 -6.35
N PHE A 561 8.48 26.99 -7.12
CA PHE A 561 9.08 25.68 -6.91
C PHE A 561 9.20 24.92 -8.23
N SER A 562 9.93 23.82 -8.21
CA SER A 562 9.93 22.86 -9.30
C SER A 562 9.36 21.53 -8.84
N LEU A 563 8.72 20.82 -9.74
CA LEU A 563 8.23 19.47 -9.54
C LEU A 563 8.57 18.58 -10.73
N THR A 564 8.64 17.29 -10.46
CA THR A 564 8.65 16.22 -11.46
C THR A 564 7.54 15.24 -11.17
N LEU A 565 7.18 14.39 -12.13
CA LEU A 565 6.13 13.37 -11.97
C LEU A 565 6.26 12.32 -13.08
N MET A 566 5.66 11.16 -12.87
CA MET A 566 5.45 10.18 -13.93
C MET A 566 4.25 10.60 -14.79
N ASP A 567 4.48 11.11 -15.98
CA ASP A 567 3.45 11.36 -16.99
C ASP A 567 3.23 10.08 -17.78
N ASN A 568 2.26 9.28 -17.38
CA ASN A 568 1.95 8.01 -18.04
C ASN A 568 1.48 8.18 -19.48
N GLY A 569 0.93 9.34 -19.84
CA GLY A 569 0.49 9.65 -21.21
C GLY A 569 -0.82 8.97 -21.62
N TYR A 570 -1.49 8.26 -20.70
CA TYR A 570 -2.79 7.65 -20.99
C TYR A 570 -3.89 8.72 -21.03
N GLY A 571 -4.60 8.79 -22.16
CA GLY A 571 -5.55 9.87 -22.40
C GLY A 571 -4.94 11.13 -23.03
N ARG A 572 -3.62 11.17 -23.32
CA ARG A 572 -2.92 12.31 -23.95
C ARG A 572 -3.62 12.79 -25.21
N ILE A 573 -3.75 14.09 -25.33
CA ILE A 573 -4.33 14.75 -26.50
C ILE A 573 -3.20 15.44 -27.28
N THR A 574 -2.95 15.01 -28.50
CA THR A 574 -1.96 15.64 -29.37
C THR A 574 -2.44 16.98 -29.90
N ALA A 575 -1.53 17.82 -30.44
CA ALA A 575 -1.84 19.12 -31.02
C ALA A 575 -2.90 19.05 -32.15
N ASN A 576 -2.99 17.92 -32.87
CA ASN A 576 -4.00 17.68 -33.90
C ASN A 576 -5.28 17.00 -33.36
N GLY A 577 -5.48 16.95 -32.04
CA GLY A 577 -6.70 16.44 -31.40
C GLY A 577 -6.81 14.91 -31.33
N LYS A 578 -5.80 14.15 -31.68
CA LYS A 578 -5.80 12.68 -31.47
C LYS A 578 -5.58 12.36 -30.01
N GLN A 579 -6.37 11.42 -29.49
CA GLN A 579 -6.26 10.98 -28.10
C GLN A 579 -5.62 9.61 -27.99
N CYS A 580 -4.76 9.42 -26.98
CA CYS A 580 -4.28 8.08 -26.58
C CYS A 580 -5.37 7.32 -25.87
N THR A 581 -5.79 6.16 -26.41
CA THR A 581 -6.79 5.29 -25.79
C THR A 581 -6.22 3.95 -25.30
N SER A 582 -5.17 3.45 -25.94
CA SER A 582 -4.46 2.21 -25.54
C SER A 582 -3.13 2.05 -26.28
N SER A 583 -3.06 2.52 -27.52
CA SER A 583 -1.87 2.44 -28.38
C SER A 583 -1.92 3.52 -29.46
N GLY A 584 -0.82 3.76 -30.13
CA GLY A 584 -0.71 4.71 -31.23
C GLY A 584 0.23 5.89 -30.93
N PRO A 585 0.39 6.83 -31.88
CA PRO A 585 1.40 7.90 -31.78
C PRO A 585 1.19 8.87 -30.61
N ALA A 586 -0.04 8.99 -30.11
CA ALA A 586 -0.36 9.79 -28.92
C ALA A 586 -0.04 9.10 -27.60
N CYS A 587 0.24 7.79 -27.63
CA CYS A 587 0.51 6.98 -26.44
C CYS A 587 2.01 6.90 -26.19
N TYR A 588 2.54 7.77 -25.38
CA TYR A 588 3.92 7.75 -24.92
C TYR A 588 4.03 8.33 -23.52
N THR A 589 4.99 7.84 -22.78
CA THR A 589 5.31 8.27 -21.42
C THR A 589 6.40 9.32 -21.45
N THR A 590 6.29 10.31 -20.56
CA THR A 590 7.35 11.28 -20.32
C THR A 590 7.59 11.47 -18.83
N VAL A 591 8.75 12.00 -18.47
CA VAL A 591 9.06 12.44 -17.11
C VAL A 591 9.50 13.91 -17.22
N PRO A 592 8.58 14.86 -17.04
CA PRO A 592 8.88 16.28 -17.10
C PRO A 592 9.41 16.78 -15.77
N VAL A 593 10.37 17.72 -15.81
CA VAL A 593 10.73 18.62 -14.72
C VAL A 593 10.18 19.99 -15.05
N MET A 594 9.32 20.51 -14.19
CA MET A 594 8.55 21.74 -14.43
C MET A 594 8.83 22.78 -13.34
N ALA A 595 9.23 23.99 -13.74
CA ALA A 595 9.31 25.14 -12.87
C ALA A 595 7.93 25.84 -12.81
N ILE A 596 7.42 26.04 -11.60
CA ILE A 596 6.10 26.58 -11.31
C ILE A 596 6.24 27.99 -10.72
N ASP A 597 5.55 28.95 -11.30
CA ASP A 597 5.37 30.31 -10.77
C ASP A 597 3.87 30.52 -10.49
N GLU A 598 3.49 30.45 -9.22
CA GLU A 598 2.08 30.55 -8.81
C GLU A 598 1.49 31.94 -9.06
N ALA A 599 2.30 32.98 -8.93
CA ALA A 599 1.84 34.37 -9.14
C ALA A 599 1.60 34.66 -10.64
N ALA A 600 2.51 34.20 -11.49
CA ALA A 600 2.40 34.36 -12.94
C ALA A 600 1.47 33.33 -13.58
N LYS A 601 1.07 32.29 -12.83
CA LYS A 601 0.33 31.12 -13.34
C LYS A 601 1.01 30.52 -14.57
N THR A 602 2.33 30.28 -14.46
CA THR A 602 3.12 29.66 -15.53
C THR A 602 3.77 28.38 -15.01
N ALA A 603 3.75 27.35 -15.87
CA ALA A 603 4.46 26.11 -15.70
C ALA A 603 5.44 25.96 -16.87
N THR A 604 6.74 25.95 -16.58
CA THR A 604 7.78 25.89 -17.59
C THR A 604 8.45 24.52 -17.56
N ILE A 605 8.38 23.75 -18.64
CA ILE A 605 9.14 22.51 -18.78
C ILE A 605 10.61 22.91 -18.92
N THR A 606 11.42 22.58 -17.92
CA THR A 606 12.86 22.84 -17.90
C THR A 606 13.68 21.64 -18.41
N TYR A 607 13.13 20.44 -18.23
CA TYR A 607 13.65 19.19 -18.77
C TYR A 607 12.49 18.23 -19.02
N GLN A 608 12.64 17.33 -19.99
CA GLN A 608 11.67 16.28 -20.24
C GLN A 608 12.38 15.03 -20.78
N GLN A 609 12.32 13.94 -20.00
CA GLN A 609 12.70 12.63 -20.46
C GLN A 609 11.55 12.02 -21.25
N LYS A 610 11.81 11.66 -22.53
CA LYS A 610 10.85 10.88 -23.33
C LYS A 610 11.21 9.40 -23.24
N ILE A 611 10.25 8.60 -22.83
CA ILE A 611 10.40 7.15 -22.73
C ILE A 611 10.14 6.53 -24.10
N PRO A 612 10.96 5.58 -24.57
CA PRO A 612 10.73 4.88 -25.84
C PRO A 612 9.32 4.26 -25.88
N ALA A 613 8.67 4.32 -27.04
CA ALA A 613 7.31 3.82 -27.21
C ALA A 613 7.15 2.32 -26.87
N SER A 614 8.23 1.54 -26.97
CA SER A 614 8.26 0.13 -26.54
C SER A 614 8.18 -0.05 -25.02
N LYS A 615 8.40 1.01 -24.25
CA LYS A 615 8.31 1.06 -22.78
C LYS A 615 7.18 1.99 -22.32
N PHE A 616 6.11 2.11 -23.09
CA PHE A 616 4.95 2.91 -22.70
C PHE A 616 4.40 2.44 -21.36
N ASN A 617 4.44 3.32 -20.34
CA ASN A 617 4.05 3.05 -18.98
C ASN A 617 2.62 3.55 -18.73
N ILE A 618 1.63 2.71 -18.89
CA ILE A 618 0.21 3.09 -18.90
C ILE A 618 -0.34 3.48 -17.51
N TRP A 619 0.28 3.03 -16.42
CA TRP A 619 -0.12 3.32 -15.04
C TRP A 619 1.05 3.09 -14.07
N GLY A 620 0.92 3.63 -12.84
CA GLY A 620 1.93 3.47 -11.78
C GLY A 620 3.24 4.17 -12.11
N GLY A 621 4.21 3.94 -11.26
CA GLY A 621 5.52 4.55 -11.32
C GLY A 621 5.59 5.90 -10.61
N ASN A 622 6.80 6.32 -10.33
CA ASN A 622 7.14 7.61 -9.73
C ASN A 622 8.33 8.24 -10.45
N ALA A 623 8.62 9.48 -10.11
CA ALA A 623 9.83 10.15 -10.55
C ALA A 623 10.32 11.13 -9.49
N GLU A 624 11.64 11.21 -9.30
CA GLU A 624 12.26 12.16 -8.38
C GLU A 624 13.61 12.66 -8.93
N VAL A 625 13.98 13.87 -8.57
CA VAL A 625 15.32 14.38 -8.82
C VAL A 625 16.15 14.14 -7.58
N LEU A 626 17.16 13.30 -7.71
CA LEU A 626 18.03 12.86 -6.63
C LEU A 626 18.95 13.98 -6.14
N ALA A 627 19.58 13.79 -4.97
CA ALA A 627 20.45 14.80 -4.37
C ALA A 627 21.69 15.14 -5.22
N ASN A 628 22.18 14.20 -6.04
CA ASN A 628 23.25 14.42 -7.00
C ASN A 628 22.82 15.19 -8.26
N GLY A 629 21.52 15.46 -8.42
CA GLY A 629 20.92 16.14 -9.58
C GLY A 629 20.49 15.20 -10.71
N ASP A 630 20.66 13.90 -10.57
CA ASP A 630 20.16 12.92 -11.54
C ASP A 630 18.64 12.74 -11.40
N LEU A 631 17.98 12.30 -12.45
CA LEU A 631 16.56 11.97 -12.47
C LEU A 631 16.42 10.46 -12.32
N GLU A 632 15.69 10.03 -11.28
CA GLU A 632 15.24 8.65 -11.14
C GLU A 632 13.77 8.54 -11.48
N TYR A 633 13.38 7.43 -12.12
CA TYR A 633 11.98 7.13 -12.43
C TYR A 633 11.73 5.62 -12.51
N ASP A 634 10.55 5.21 -12.10
CA ASP A 634 10.05 3.84 -12.19
C ASP A 634 9.05 3.66 -13.33
N LEU A 635 9.30 2.66 -14.18
CA LEU A 635 8.41 2.22 -15.23
C LEU A 635 7.66 0.96 -14.74
N CYS A 636 6.58 1.14 -14.00
CA CYS A 636 5.81 0.10 -13.36
C CYS A 636 5.23 -0.93 -14.33
N ALA A 637 4.59 -0.46 -15.41
CA ALA A 637 3.76 -1.31 -16.27
C ALA A 637 4.50 -1.81 -17.53
N GLN A 638 5.57 -2.58 -17.34
CA GLN A 638 6.38 -3.15 -18.42
C GLN A 638 5.96 -4.60 -18.80
N GLY A 639 4.66 -4.89 -18.72
CA GLY A 639 4.12 -6.22 -19.02
C GLY A 639 4.30 -7.19 -17.85
N LYS A 640 5.42 -7.91 -17.79
CA LYS A 640 5.74 -8.84 -16.70
C LYS A 640 6.95 -8.36 -15.90
N GLY A 641 6.87 -7.16 -15.35
CA GLY A 641 7.95 -6.59 -14.56
C GLY A 641 8.00 -5.08 -14.64
N SER A 642 9.01 -4.52 -14.01
CA SER A 642 9.28 -3.08 -13.93
C SER A 642 10.74 -2.76 -14.20
N GLU A 643 11.01 -1.48 -14.45
CA GLU A 643 12.36 -0.96 -14.64
C GLU A 643 12.49 0.39 -13.94
N VAL A 644 13.45 0.52 -13.03
CA VAL A 644 13.83 1.78 -12.39
C VAL A 644 15.12 2.26 -13.04
N ASP A 645 15.11 3.47 -13.54
CA ASP A 645 16.25 4.08 -14.23
C ASP A 645 16.72 5.36 -13.51
N GLU A 646 18.03 5.48 -13.27
CA GLU A 646 18.70 6.72 -12.89
C GLU A 646 19.45 7.27 -14.10
N ILE A 647 19.20 8.54 -14.45
CA ILE A 647 19.79 9.20 -15.61
C ILE A 647 20.30 10.60 -15.28
N LYS A 648 21.37 11.05 -15.92
CA LYS A 648 21.71 12.47 -15.95
C LYS A 648 20.77 13.22 -16.90
N MET A 649 20.29 14.37 -16.45
CA MET A 649 19.38 15.24 -17.22
C MET A 649 20.11 16.02 -18.31
N THR A 650 20.76 15.30 -19.23
CA THR A 650 21.45 15.85 -20.43
C THR A 650 20.58 15.63 -21.67
N ASN A 651 20.96 16.25 -22.80
CA ASN A 651 20.28 16.02 -24.08
C ASN A 651 21.30 15.57 -25.15
N PRO A 652 21.31 14.28 -25.52
CA PRO A 652 20.47 13.17 -25.02
C PRO A 652 20.77 12.82 -23.55
N ALA A 653 19.79 12.22 -22.86
CA ALA A 653 19.95 11.71 -21.51
C ALA A 653 21.04 10.64 -21.42
N GLN A 654 21.83 10.67 -20.35
CA GLN A 654 22.89 9.68 -20.10
C GLN A 654 22.44 8.71 -19.00
N PRO A 655 22.28 7.41 -19.30
CA PRO A 655 21.99 6.41 -18.27
C PRO A 655 23.13 6.32 -17.25
N VAL A 656 22.77 6.14 -15.98
CA VAL A 656 23.69 5.96 -14.85
C VAL A 656 23.52 4.57 -14.26
N TRP A 657 22.29 4.21 -13.91
CA TRP A 657 21.97 2.96 -13.26
C TRP A 657 20.56 2.50 -13.64
N THR A 658 20.33 1.19 -13.59
CA THR A 658 19.04 0.56 -13.89
C THR A 658 18.84 -0.64 -12.99
N LEU A 659 17.63 -0.76 -12.39
CA LEU A 659 17.13 -1.97 -11.74
C LEU A 659 15.96 -2.53 -12.54
N LYS A 660 16.00 -3.84 -12.84
CA LYS A 660 14.87 -4.57 -13.44
C LYS A 660 14.31 -5.58 -12.47
N GLU A 661 13.01 -5.66 -12.42
CA GLU A 661 12.25 -6.58 -11.59
C GLU A 661 11.30 -7.42 -12.44
N SER A 662 11.08 -8.68 -12.05
CA SER A 662 10.05 -9.59 -12.58
C SER A 662 9.72 -10.69 -11.54
N PRO A 663 8.52 -11.28 -11.53
CA PRO A 663 7.40 -11.11 -12.46
C PRO A 663 6.33 -10.11 -11.98
N ALA A 664 6.49 -9.50 -10.79
CA ALA A 664 5.59 -8.48 -10.28
C ALA A 664 5.84 -7.13 -10.97
N ASN A 665 5.11 -6.12 -10.54
CA ASN A 665 5.31 -4.75 -10.98
C ASN A 665 5.64 -3.93 -9.73
N LEU A 666 6.64 -3.08 -9.78
CA LEU A 666 6.85 -2.05 -8.77
C LEU A 666 5.81 -0.97 -8.99
N TYR A 667 5.00 -0.71 -7.98
CA TYR A 667 4.06 0.41 -8.09
C TYR A 667 4.81 1.73 -7.91
N ARG A 668 5.77 1.73 -6.96
CA ARG A 668 6.74 2.80 -6.74
C ARG A 668 8.08 2.22 -6.29
N ALA A 669 9.14 2.94 -6.60
CA ALA A 669 10.48 2.71 -6.09
C ALA A 669 11.15 4.05 -5.78
N HIS A 670 11.77 4.16 -4.60
CA HIS A 670 12.37 5.40 -4.11
C HIS A 670 13.81 5.16 -3.66
N ARG A 671 14.73 6.02 -4.11
CA ARG A 671 16.09 6.08 -3.60
C ARG A 671 16.12 6.77 -2.25
N ILE A 672 16.19 5.99 -1.17
CA ILE A 672 16.34 6.52 0.18
C ILE A 672 17.78 6.36 0.70
N PRO A 673 18.25 7.26 1.60
CA PRO A 673 19.62 7.20 2.11
C PRO A 673 19.97 5.87 2.78
N SER A 674 19.07 5.31 3.57
CA SER A 674 19.18 4.01 4.24
C SER A 674 17.84 3.60 4.84
N LEU A 675 17.78 2.46 5.53
CA LEU A 675 16.64 2.05 6.35
C LEU A 675 16.54 2.82 7.69
N TYR A 676 17.46 3.72 7.96
CA TYR A 676 17.55 4.45 9.23
C TYR A 676 17.49 5.95 8.99
N PRO A 677 16.55 6.68 9.62
CA PRO A 677 16.50 8.13 9.52
C PRO A 677 17.81 8.78 9.93
N GLY A 678 18.30 9.73 9.12
CA GLY A 678 19.53 10.48 9.38
C GLY A 678 20.84 9.72 9.12
N VAL A 679 20.77 8.52 8.58
CA VAL A 679 21.93 7.71 8.21
C VAL A 679 22.04 7.60 6.69
N GLN A 680 23.24 7.77 6.15
CA GLN A 680 23.57 7.60 4.74
C GLN A 680 24.45 6.37 4.55
N TRP A 681 24.04 5.44 3.68
CA TRP A 681 24.81 4.26 3.27
C TRP A 681 25.44 4.43 1.89
#